data_bf550b8ab81e1ec506933799a435fff5
#
_entry.id   bf550b8ab81e1ec506933799a435fff5
#
_cell.length_a   1.000
_cell.length_b   1.000
_cell.length_c   1.000
_cell.angle_alpha   90.00
_cell.angle_beta   90.00
_cell.angle_gamma   90.00
#
_symmetry.space_group_name_H-M   'P 1'
#
loop_
_entity.id
_entity.type
_entity.pdbx_description
1 polymer ?
#
loop_
_entity_poly.entity_id
_entity_poly.type
_entity_poly.pdbx_seq_one_letter_code
_entity_poly.pdbx_strand_id
1 'polypeptide(L)'
;MRRFLVATLAVLGSQLSLAGAAAEAQAEQTDFSITNTNVSAVWNQTEWSLTTVDYVPAQYQSRISLSNGYVGASLAAAGPFFEYDLNQTNPDGDEPANVWPLFSRRLSFTTISGFYNIQQNGSGTNYPWLEQYGYESFIAGIPHATGIIFTFGDASLDSTVDPSEVSNFESSLTFKTGVATWAYTWSPAGVSTTFKVSFKAIFSRVHPNLIAVEAQITPSADVKGKVTDVLDGRSAVRSYLADKGLDDESTTIFSAVHPDNLPNITAYVVSTAKFDDKYTDKSSRVEASAPIVSTNGTTIGQTFDIALKSGQTATFHKYVGVASTDKFEDAEAVARKASKDGTSAGWNAAVSEHVAAWGELMTEAAIDNFTDPATGHLPPDADIEILQIATVANSFYLLQSLQPDGSGLNDNSLSVGGLASESYAGMIFWDADYWMAPGLNLNFPSYSKQISNFRVKQYEQAKKNAAFNNYPAESVLYPWTAGRYGNCTGTGPCVDYEYHLNHDIAFNLVQIYNITQNKTWFDDGPRQIIESIAHMTGNLLDYNETTKTYWIHNMTDPDEYANHIDNGAFTIASSADLLFVVNELRRNNGEAINETWKEMSENIEFPTAASDITLEYQTMDNNVNVKQADVILLAYPLDYDQNNYTASDKLLDLDYYSNRQSPNGPAMTYSISAIVANTFSPSGCAAYTFTLNGFLPYLRAPFYQFSEQNDDNVKRNGHQNPAFPFLTGHGGANTITPFGFLGLRTDRPNLFINPSLPPQIPHLKLRDIYFAGAGLHITMNRTHTTITRFSTEGVPALTDKYAGKSMPIEVGTPGDNQATFTIDVGQTVYVPNRLYFENITYNGNILQCKHVSSTDAYAPGQFPQAAIDGAIATAWQPTSNGSSSILIDLSQGGSFEKVSKLYFNWGSRPPRRATVSFGNETASDCHGQRQLNGKVVRVPVTVKPNDPFDAAEAAAAVVKPYVGNETLVSVPGEAWSGKWVKLEIEGCWANGDGDEKGATVAEFVVVGDGN
;
A
#
# COMPACT_ATOMS: atom_id res chain seq x y z
N MET A 1 17.11 -21.21 -16.62
CA MET A 1 17.03 -22.00 -15.37
C MET A 1 18.08 -21.46 -14.40
N ARG A 2 17.77 -20.43 -13.68
CA ARG A 2 18.62 -19.93 -12.58
C ARG A 2 18.00 -20.37 -11.28
N ARG A 3 18.73 -21.16 -10.53
CA ARG A 3 18.30 -21.62 -9.20
C ARG A 3 18.63 -20.53 -8.18
N PHE A 4 17.61 -19.98 -7.53
CA PHE A 4 17.80 -19.22 -6.32
C PHE A 4 18.26 -20.17 -5.21
N LEU A 5 19.37 -19.85 -4.60
CA LEU A 5 19.84 -20.51 -3.39
C LEU A 5 19.25 -19.77 -2.18
N VAL A 6 18.31 -20.39 -1.50
CA VAL A 6 17.88 -19.98 -0.17
C VAL A 6 19.06 -20.25 0.78
N ALA A 7 19.76 -19.22 1.21
CA ALA A 7 20.81 -19.31 2.21
C ALA A 7 20.20 -19.12 3.60
N THR A 8 20.07 -20.19 4.34
CA THR A 8 19.76 -20.16 5.77
C THR A 8 20.97 -19.57 6.52
N LEU A 9 20.89 -18.32 6.94
CA LEU A 9 21.91 -17.71 7.79
C LEU A 9 21.74 -18.19 9.23
N ALA A 10 22.42 -19.25 9.58
CA ALA A 10 22.74 -19.48 10.97
C ALA A 10 23.75 -18.40 11.40
N VAL A 11 23.43 -17.66 12.45
CA VAL A 11 24.33 -16.69 13.07
C VAL A 11 25.55 -17.41 13.60
N LEU A 12 26.56 -17.62 12.75
CA LEU A 12 27.98 -17.88 13.12
C LEU A 12 28.83 -18.13 11.86
N GLY A 13 29.55 -17.10 11.45
CA GLY A 13 30.85 -17.21 10.78
C GLY A 13 30.99 -18.04 9.50
N SER A 14 30.58 -17.45 8.34
CA SER A 14 31.23 -17.80 7.07
C SER A 14 31.06 -16.62 6.06
N GLN A 15 32.09 -15.81 5.93
CA GLN A 15 32.10 -14.55 5.18
C GLN A 15 32.47 -14.68 3.71
N LEU A 16 32.22 -15.79 3.00
CA LEU A 16 32.78 -15.94 1.63
C LEU A 16 31.81 -16.41 0.53
N SER A 17 30.50 -16.55 0.78
CA SER A 17 29.57 -16.99 -0.28
C SER A 17 28.41 -16.05 -0.58
N LEU A 18 28.20 -14.98 0.18
CA LEU A 18 27.06 -14.08 0.04
C LEU A 18 27.23 -13.03 -1.08
N ALA A 19 28.44 -12.57 -1.36
CA ALA A 19 28.67 -11.58 -2.40
C ALA A 19 28.37 -12.09 -3.81
N GLY A 20 28.54 -13.39 -4.08
CA GLY A 20 28.23 -13.96 -5.39
C GLY A 20 26.72 -14.18 -5.64
N ALA A 21 25.98 -14.57 -4.61
CA ALA A 21 24.54 -14.79 -4.72
C ALA A 21 23.76 -13.47 -4.74
N ALA A 22 24.22 -12.47 -3.99
CA ALA A 22 23.64 -11.12 -4.00
C ALA A 22 23.82 -10.44 -5.37
N ALA A 23 24.97 -10.61 -6.04
CA ALA A 23 25.21 -10.02 -7.36
C ALA A 23 24.34 -10.65 -8.48
N GLU A 24 23.95 -11.93 -8.36
CA GLU A 24 23.03 -12.55 -9.33
C GLU A 24 21.55 -12.19 -9.06
N ALA A 25 21.15 -11.98 -7.80
CA ALA A 25 19.83 -11.49 -7.45
C ALA A 25 19.64 -10.01 -7.82
N GLN A 26 20.69 -9.19 -7.75
CA GLN A 26 20.68 -7.78 -8.10
C GLN A 26 20.24 -7.49 -9.54
N ALA A 27 20.56 -8.36 -10.50
CA ALA A 27 20.25 -8.12 -11.91
C ALA A 27 18.75 -8.29 -12.25
N GLU A 28 17.99 -9.04 -11.48
CA GLU A 28 16.55 -9.30 -11.74
C GLU A 28 15.61 -8.37 -10.96
N GLN A 29 16.04 -7.78 -9.84
CA GLN A 29 15.20 -6.89 -9.01
C GLN A 29 15.32 -5.40 -9.38
N THR A 30 16.35 -4.98 -10.08
CA THR A 30 16.54 -3.58 -10.50
C THR A 30 15.49 -3.09 -11.49
N ASP A 31 14.78 -3.99 -12.19
CA ASP A 31 13.75 -3.64 -13.17
C ASP A 31 12.44 -3.17 -12.51
N PHE A 32 12.20 -3.48 -11.24
CA PHE A 32 10.99 -3.06 -10.50
C PHE A 32 11.17 -1.76 -9.70
N SER A 33 12.40 -1.35 -9.47
CA SER A 33 12.67 -0.11 -8.77
C SER A 33 12.73 1.04 -9.77
N ILE A 34 11.61 1.71 -9.97
CA ILE A 34 11.52 2.98 -10.71
C ILE A 34 12.08 4.12 -9.87
N THR A 35 12.76 3.80 -8.80
CA THR A 35 13.36 4.77 -7.90
C THR A 35 14.67 5.30 -8.48
N ASN A 36 15.06 6.49 -8.06
CA ASN A 36 16.37 7.07 -8.38
C ASN A 36 17.56 6.31 -7.74
N THR A 37 17.24 5.25 -7.01
CA THR A 37 18.20 4.42 -6.28
C THR A 37 18.18 3.02 -6.89
N ASN A 38 19.25 2.59 -7.49
CA ASN A 38 19.44 1.19 -7.87
C ASN A 38 19.71 0.34 -6.61
N VAL A 39 18.72 0.22 -5.71
CA VAL A 39 18.82 -0.53 -4.46
C VAL A 39 18.15 -1.88 -4.63
N SER A 40 18.82 -2.93 -4.23
CA SER A 40 18.32 -4.30 -4.22
C SER A 40 18.12 -4.84 -2.82
N ALA A 41 17.34 -5.90 -2.66
CA ALA A 41 17.18 -6.62 -1.41
C ALA A 41 17.10 -8.13 -1.63
N VAL A 42 17.54 -8.87 -0.62
CA VAL A 42 17.42 -10.34 -0.57
C VAL A 42 16.32 -10.70 0.43
N TRP A 43 15.38 -11.53 -0.02
CA TRP A 43 14.33 -12.07 0.83
C TRP A 43 14.75 -13.35 1.52
N ASN A 44 14.42 -13.49 2.82
CA ASN A 44 14.53 -14.72 3.58
C ASN A 44 13.12 -15.22 3.94
N GLN A 45 12.65 -16.27 3.28
CA GLN A 45 11.31 -16.83 3.46
C GLN A 45 11.07 -17.40 4.88
N THR A 46 12.11 -17.90 5.58
CA THR A 46 11.98 -18.49 6.92
C THR A 46 11.82 -17.41 7.98
N GLU A 47 12.62 -16.37 7.90
CA GLU A 47 12.66 -15.28 8.87
C GLU A 47 11.70 -14.13 8.50
N TRP A 48 11.16 -14.13 7.28
CA TRP A 48 10.43 -13.00 6.69
C TRP A 48 11.23 -11.70 6.82
N SER A 49 12.42 -11.70 6.30
CA SER A 49 13.28 -10.52 6.34
C SER A 49 13.74 -10.09 4.96
N LEU A 50 13.82 -8.78 4.79
CA LEU A 50 14.47 -8.13 3.65
C LEU A 50 15.81 -7.56 4.10
N THR A 51 16.86 -7.89 3.36
CA THR A 51 18.23 -7.45 3.63
C THR A 51 18.84 -6.82 2.38
N THR A 52 19.37 -5.59 2.49
CA THR A 52 20.14 -4.94 1.42
C THR A 52 21.60 -4.82 1.80
N VAL A 53 22.46 -4.90 0.80
CA VAL A 53 23.89 -4.62 0.89
C VAL A 53 24.28 -3.29 0.23
N ASP A 54 23.29 -2.60 -0.35
CA ASP A 54 23.47 -1.32 -1.02
C ASP A 54 23.34 -0.18 0.00
N TYR A 55 24.38 0.60 0.15
CA TYR A 55 24.39 1.78 1.01
C TYR A 55 24.05 3.04 0.19
N VAL A 56 22.80 3.50 0.30
CA VAL A 56 22.30 4.67 -0.42
C VAL A 56 21.73 5.67 0.60
N PRO A 57 22.57 6.55 1.16
CA PRO A 57 22.13 7.54 2.14
C PRO A 57 21.36 8.71 1.51
N ALA A 58 20.66 9.46 2.34
CA ALA A 58 19.94 10.69 2.00
C ALA A 58 18.85 10.48 0.92
N GLN A 59 18.21 9.31 0.93
CA GLN A 59 17.07 8.98 0.08
C GLN A 59 16.00 8.25 0.90
N TYR A 60 14.77 8.74 0.86
CA TYR A 60 13.68 8.27 1.71
C TYR A 60 13.31 6.80 1.47
N GLN A 61 13.46 6.27 0.23
CA GLN A 61 13.19 4.87 -0.09
C GLN A 61 14.13 3.89 0.65
N SER A 62 15.33 4.34 1.02
CA SER A 62 16.33 3.52 1.71
C SER A 62 16.14 3.46 3.23
N ARG A 63 15.19 4.22 3.77
CA ARG A 63 14.90 4.28 5.22
C ARG A 63 14.07 3.08 5.67
N ILE A 64 14.34 2.61 6.87
CA ILE A 64 13.47 1.66 7.57
C ILE A 64 12.41 2.42 8.35
N SER A 65 11.14 2.09 8.14
CA SER A 65 10.02 2.63 8.91
C SER A 65 9.67 1.66 10.04
N LEU A 66 9.76 2.13 11.29
CA LEU A 66 9.35 1.38 12.47
C LEU A 66 8.33 2.15 13.29
N SER A 67 7.30 1.46 13.77
CA SER A 67 6.35 1.98 14.74
C SER A 67 5.72 0.87 15.58
N ASN A 68 4.97 1.25 16.60
CA ASN A 68 4.29 0.30 17.49
C ASN A 68 2.82 0.66 17.72
N GLY A 69 2.25 1.55 16.88
CA GLY A 69 0.88 2.04 16.99
C GLY A 69 0.71 3.25 17.92
N TYR A 70 1.74 3.62 18.68
CA TYR A 70 1.75 4.83 19.52
C TYR A 70 2.86 5.80 19.12
N VAL A 71 4.08 5.32 18.96
CA VAL A 71 5.21 6.10 18.49
C VAL A 71 5.81 5.44 17.25
N GLY A 72 6.25 6.24 16.28
CA GLY A 72 6.90 5.76 15.07
C GLY A 72 7.99 6.70 14.57
N ALA A 73 8.90 6.13 13.78
CA ALA A 73 9.97 6.88 13.11
C ALA A 73 10.41 6.21 11.80
N SER A 74 10.93 7.02 10.88
CA SER A 74 11.78 6.55 9.79
C SER A 74 13.26 6.70 10.16
N LEU A 75 14.05 5.66 9.90
CA LEU A 75 15.45 5.51 10.32
C LEU A 75 16.36 5.55 9.10
N ALA A 76 17.48 6.27 9.20
CA ALA A 76 18.41 6.50 8.11
C ALA A 76 19.01 5.19 7.55
N ALA A 77 19.47 5.26 6.29
CA ALA A 77 20.17 4.13 5.67
C ALA A 77 21.43 3.70 6.45
N ALA A 78 22.17 4.64 7.06
CA ALA A 78 23.39 4.37 7.84
C ALA A 78 23.16 3.72 9.22
N GLY A 79 21.93 3.78 9.75
CA GLY A 79 21.63 3.34 11.10
C GLY A 79 20.41 4.06 11.71
N PRO A 80 20.16 3.87 13.00
CA PRO A 80 19.01 4.48 13.66
C PRO A 80 19.23 5.98 13.93
N PHE A 81 19.50 6.75 12.89
CA PHE A 81 19.81 8.17 12.94
C PHE A 81 18.71 9.02 12.31
N PHE A 82 18.72 10.30 12.62
CA PHE A 82 18.02 11.33 11.87
C PHE A 82 18.73 11.60 10.53
N GLU A 83 17.98 11.78 9.45
CA GLU A 83 18.49 12.06 8.11
C GLU A 83 17.59 13.05 7.36
N TYR A 84 18.22 13.93 6.56
CA TYR A 84 17.53 14.66 5.49
C TYR A 84 17.79 14.00 4.13
N ASP A 85 16.79 14.02 3.26
CA ASP A 85 16.99 13.68 1.85
C ASP A 85 17.89 14.69 1.13
N LEU A 86 18.41 14.28 -0.02
CA LEU A 86 18.96 15.21 -1.00
C LEU A 86 17.89 16.25 -1.37
N ASN A 87 18.31 17.49 -1.61
CA ASN A 87 17.40 18.51 -2.11
C ASN A 87 16.83 18.06 -3.47
N GLN A 88 15.52 18.00 -3.57
CA GLN A 88 14.82 17.72 -4.82
C GLN A 88 14.13 19.01 -5.25
N THR A 89 14.55 19.56 -6.38
CA THR A 89 13.89 20.67 -7.05
C THR A 89 13.32 20.21 -8.37
N ASN A 90 12.25 20.87 -8.85
CA ASN A 90 11.74 20.60 -10.19
C ASN A 90 12.79 21.00 -11.28
N PRO A 91 12.58 20.65 -12.57
CA PRO A 91 13.54 20.96 -13.63
C PRO A 91 13.91 22.45 -13.79
N ASP A 92 13.03 23.34 -13.36
CA ASP A 92 13.20 24.79 -13.43
C ASP A 92 13.91 25.35 -12.18
N GLY A 93 14.21 24.51 -11.20
CA GLY A 93 14.90 24.88 -9.96
C GLY A 93 13.96 25.31 -8.83
N ASP A 94 12.65 25.31 -9.06
CA ASP A 94 11.64 25.62 -8.06
C ASP A 94 11.37 24.40 -7.15
N GLU A 95 10.68 24.62 -6.04
CA GLU A 95 10.18 23.56 -5.16
C GLU A 95 9.17 22.65 -5.92
N PRO A 96 9.02 21.39 -5.53
CA PRO A 96 7.99 20.52 -6.10
C PRO A 96 6.61 21.18 -6.09
N ALA A 97 5.85 21.03 -7.17
CA ALA A 97 4.54 21.65 -7.31
C ALA A 97 3.54 21.12 -6.27
N ASN A 98 3.69 19.87 -5.83
CA ASN A 98 2.93 19.30 -4.73
C ASN A 98 3.70 19.49 -3.42
N VAL A 99 3.11 20.20 -2.47
CA VAL A 99 3.72 20.59 -1.18
C VAL A 99 3.66 19.50 -0.10
N TRP A 100 3.46 18.26 -0.48
CA TRP A 100 3.54 17.11 0.44
C TRP A 100 4.86 16.32 0.24
N PRO A 101 5.71 16.21 1.27
CA PRO A 101 5.66 16.85 2.59
C PRO A 101 5.73 18.37 2.51
N LEU A 102 5.31 19.08 3.56
CA LEU A 102 5.25 20.54 3.64
C LEU A 102 6.63 21.25 3.57
N PHE A 103 7.69 20.52 3.42
CA PHE A 103 9.06 21.00 3.36
C PHE A 103 9.73 20.60 2.07
N SER A 104 10.64 21.39 1.57
CA SER A 104 11.41 21.14 0.36
C SER A 104 12.30 19.88 0.43
N ARG A 105 12.55 19.38 1.62
CA ARG A 105 13.36 18.17 1.88
C ARG A 105 12.61 17.22 2.79
N ARG A 106 12.49 15.96 2.36
CA ARG A 106 12.02 14.89 3.25
C ARG A 106 13.02 14.65 4.38
N LEU A 107 12.51 14.34 5.56
CA LEU A 107 13.32 14.09 6.74
C LEU A 107 12.93 12.76 7.40
N SER A 108 13.81 12.20 8.22
CA SER A 108 13.47 11.15 9.15
C SER A 108 12.49 11.70 10.17
N PHE A 109 11.21 11.38 9.97
CA PHE A 109 10.12 11.88 10.79
C PHE A 109 9.92 10.99 12.01
N THR A 110 9.69 11.58 13.17
CA THR A 110 9.33 10.87 14.41
C THR A 110 8.13 11.57 15.04
N THR A 111 7.08 10.80 15.36
CA THR A 111 5.86 11.36 15.96
C THR A 111 5.17 10.41 16.93
N ILE A 112 4.17 10.93 17.61
CA ILE A 112 3.21 10.18 18.46
C ILE A 112 1.85 10.19 17.74
N SER A 113 1.14 9.08 17.81
CA SER A 113 -0.21 8.95 17.26
C SER A 113 -1.14 10.04 17.81
N GLY A 114 -1.71 10.85 16.89
CA GLY A 114 -2.61 11.95 17.24
C GLY A 114 -1.95 13.22 17.76
N PHE A 115 -0.62 13.35 17.67
CA PHE A 115 0.10 14.55 18.09
C PHE A 115 0.05 15.64 17.01
N TYR A 116 -1.08 16.30 16.88
CA TYR A 116 -1.31 17.38 15.90
C TYR A 116 -1.13 18.75 16.53
N ASN A 117 -0.64 19.71 15.72
CA ASN A 117 -0.61 21.13 16.04
C ASN A 117 -1.94 21.83 15.72
N ILE A 118 -1.95 23.14 15.78
CA ILE A 118 -2.92 24.03 15.14
C ILE A 118 -2.17 24.99 14.24
N GLN A 119 -2.58 25.11 12.97
CA GLN A 119 -2.09 26.12 12.05
C GLN A 119 -3.04 27.33 12.08
N GLN A 120 -2.48 28.53 12.13
CA GLN A 120 -3.28 29.75 11.97
C GLN A 120 -3.45 30.08 10.48
N ASN A 121 -4.60 30.58 10.11
CA ASN A 121 -4.87 31.07 8.76
C ASN A 121 -3.77 32.04 8.28
N GLY A 122 -3.34 31.86 7.03
CA GLY A 122 -2.33 32.70 6.39
C GLY A 122 -0.89 32.43 6.77
N SER A 123 -0.61 31.50 7.68
CA SER A 123 0.77 31.15 8.08
C SER A 123 1.30 29.91 7.36
N GLY A 124 1.32 29.94 6.03
CA GLY A 124 1.83 28.84 5.21
C GLY A 124 0.82 27.73 4.94
N THR A 125 -0.48 28.00 5.12
CA THR A 125 -1.53 27.08 4.71
C THR A 125 -1.77 27.18 3.20
N ASN A 126 -2.08 26.08 2.56
CA ASN A 126 -2.39 26.05 1.13
C ASN A 126 -3.79 26.57 0.81
N TYR A 127 -4.66 26.60 1.80
CA TYR A 127 -6.09 26.87 1.65
C TYR A 127 -6.58 27.92 2.68
N PRO A 128 -6.35 29.21 2.45
CA PRO A 128 -6.70 30.28 3.41
C PRO A 128 -8.21 30.38 3.72
N TRP A 129 -9.06 29.89 2.82
CA TRP A 129 -10.53 29.90 3.00
C TRP A 129 -11.06 28.93 4.06
N LEU A 130 -10.22 27.98 4.53
CA LEU A 130 -10.60 27.02 5.58
C LEU A 130 -10.76 27.64 6.97
N GLU A 131 -10.37 28.91 7.15
CA GLU A 131 -10.54 29.64 8.42
C GLU A 131 -11.98 29.56 8.95
N GLN A 132 -12.97 29.53 8.06
CA GLN A 132 -14.39 29.44 8.43
C GLN A 132 -14.74 28.14 9.18
N TYR A 133 -13.95 27.05 9.00
CA TYR A 133 -14.15 25.74 9.65
C TYR A 133 -13.25 25.53 10.87
N GLY A 134 -12.43 26.51 11.22
CA GLY A 134 -11.45 26.45 12.28
C GLY A 134 -10.01 26.42 11.76
N TYR A 135 -9.06 26.24 12.67
CA TYR A 135 -7.65 26.21 12.32
C TYR A 135 -7.26 24.83 11.77
N GLU A 136 -6.48 24.79 10.70
CA GLU A 136 -5.87 23.56 10.20
C GLU A 136 -5.03 22.86 11.28
N SER A 137 -5.07 21.51 11.30
CA SER A 137 -4.21 20.73 12.18
C SER A 137 -3.37 19.74 11.38
N PHE A 138 -2.06 19.79 11.59
CA PHE A 138 -1.08 18.93 10.94
C PHE A 138 -0.34 18.11 11.99
N ILE A 139 0.11 16.91 11.61
CA ILE A 139 0.91 16.06 12.50
C ILE A 139 2.21 16.80 12.87
N ALA A 140 2.52 16.85 14.15
CA ALA A 140 3.72 17.47 14.68
C ALA A 140 4.79 16.43 15.00
N GLY A 141 6.04 16.75 14.73
CA GLY A 141 7.19 15.92 15.06
C GLY A 141 7.63 16.08 16.52
N ILE A 142 8.29 15.04 17.02
CA ILE A 142 9.04 15.05 18.28
C ILE A 142 10.53 14.87 17.98
N PRO A 143 11.47 15.15 18.93
CA PRO A 143 12.88 14.86 18.71
C PRO A 143 13.11 13.42 18.32
N HIS A 144 13.91 13.17 17.27
CA HIS A 144 14.27 11.83 16.81
C HIS A 144 15.03 11.08 17.89
N ALA A 145 14.52 9.92 18.29
CA ALA A 145 14.81 9.34 19.58
C ALA A 145 15.94 8.32 19.59
N THR A 146 16.43 7.85 18.42
CA THR A 146 17.21 6.59 18.35
C THR A 146 18.73 6.76 18.22
N GLY A 147 19.24 7.98 18.03
CA GLY A 147 20.66 8.23 17.71
C GLY A 147 21.64 7.88 18.82
N ILE A 148 22.66 7.06 18.50
CA ILE A 148 23.90 6.84 19.28
C ILE A 148 25.06 7.13 18.33
N ILE A 149 25.79 8.24 18.55
CA ILE A 149 26.87 8.73 17.67
C ILE A 149 28.22 8.37 18.26
N PHE A 150 29.13 7.83 17.45
CA PHE A 150 30.52 7.60 17.80
C PHE A 150 31.42 8.66 17.15
N THR A 151 32.35 9.25 17.91
CA THR A 151 33.31 10.26 17.42
C THR A 151 34.73 9.85 17.70
N PHE A 152 35.59 9.81 16.67
CA PHE A 152 37.02 9.54 16.76
C PHE A 152 37.82 10.60 15.99
N GLY A 153 38.59 11.42 16.70
CA GLY A 153 39.18 12.62 16.13
C GLY A 153 38.09 13.60 15.69
N ASP A 154 38.12 13.99 14.43
CA ASP A 154 37.13 14.90 13.84
C ASP A 154 35.99 14.13 13.10
N ALA A 155 36.07 12.80 13.01
CA ALA A 155 35.08 12.00 12.31
C ALA A 155 33.98 11.52 13.26
N SER A 156 32.72 11.67 12.84
CA SER A 156 31.54 11.18 13.56
C SER A 156 30.76 10.20 12.70
N LEU A 157 30.27 9.11 13.33
CA LEU A 157 29.41 8.13 12.70
C LEU A 157 27.95 8.49 12.96
N ASP A 158 27.32 9.09 11.96
CA ASP A 158 25.90 9.43 11.91
C ASP A 158 25.34 9.21 10.48
N SER A 159 24.18 9.78 10.14
CA SER A 159 23.58 9.62 8.80
C SER A 159 24.36 10.30 7.67
N THR A 160 25.37 11.13 7.98
CA THR A 160 26.15 11.88 6.98
C THR A 160 27.45 11.18 6.60
N VAL A 161 27.69 9.96 7.09
CA VAL A 161 28.91 9.19 6.79
C VAL A 161 29.05 8.98 5.29
N ASP A 162 30.25 9.30 4.76
CA ASP A 162 30.51 9.19 3.32
C ASP A 162 30.47 7.72 2.85
N PRO A 163 29.79 7.41 1.73
CA PRO A 163 29.76 6.06 1.20
C PRO A 163 31.15 5.42 0.99
N SER A 164 32.17 6.21 0.68
CA SER A 164 33.54 5.73 0.52
C SER A 164 34.20 5.26 1.83
N GLU A 165 33.65 5.65 2.98
CA GLU A 165 34.10 5.23 4.31
C GLU A 165 33.40 3.95 4.80
N VAL A 166 32.36 3.47 4.07
CA VAL A 166 31.54 2.31 4.43
C VAL A 166 31.86 1.13 3.52
N SER A 167 32.08 -0.04 4.12
CA SER A 167 32.25 -1.29 3.39
C SER A 167 31.60 -2.46 4.11
N ASN A 168 31.31 -3.55 3.40
CA ASN A 168 30.58 -4.71 3.92
C ASN A 168 29.27 -4.30 4.59
N PHE A 169 28.53 -3.40 3.93
CA PHE A 169 27.27 -2.87 4.41
C PHE A 169 26.18 -3.94 4.34
N GLU A 170 25.37 -3.99 5.37
CA GLU A 170 24.15 -4.79 5.44
C GLU A 170 23.12 -4.04 6.30
N SER A 171 21.91 -3.90 5.80
CA SER A 171 20.76 -3.39 6.54
C SER A 171 19.58 -4.33 6.35
N SER A 172 18.87 -4.69 7.43
CA SER A 172 17.80 -5.67 7.38
C SER A 172 16.60 -5.26 8.24
N LEU A 173 15.41 -5.54 7.73
CA LEU A 173 14.14 -5.50 8.48
C LEU A 173 13.54 -6.89 8.52
N THR A 174 13.30 -7.41 9.73
CA THR A 174 12.62 -8.69 9.94
C THR A 174 11.17 -8.45 10.29
N PHE A 175 10.25 -8.70 9.37
CA PHE A 175 8.80 -8.48 9.57
C PHE A 175 8.21 -9.38 10.67
N LYS A 176 8.70 -10.61 10.81
CA LYS A 176 8.25 -11.56 11.85
C LYS A 176 8.50 -11.07 13.27
N THR A 177 9.48 -10.20 13.45
CA THR A 177 9.94 -9.77 14.78
C THR A 177 9.90 -8.26 14.99
N GLY A 178 9.68 -7.46 13.93
CA GLY A 178 9.72 -6.00 14.01
C GLY A 178 11.10 -5.42 14.39
N VAL A 179 12.18 -6.15 14.16
CA VAL A 179 13.55 -5.74 14.48
C VAL A 179 14.25 -5.21 13.24
N ALA A 180 14.80 -3.99 13.34
CA ALA A 180 15.69 -3.43 12.33
C ALA A 180 17.16 -3.59 12.74
N THR A 181 18.02 -3.93 11.77
CA THR A 181 19.46 -4.15 12.01
C THR A 181 20.30 -3.50 10.92
N TRP A 182 21.50 -3.04 11.30
CA TRP A 182 22.55 -2.54 10.42
C TRP A 182 23.89 -3.13 10.85
N ALA A 183 24.73 -3.47 9.88
CA ALA A 183 26.09 -3.93 10.14
C ALA A 183 27.01 -3.50 8.99
N TYR A 184 28.18 -2.94 9.31
CA TYR A 184 29.18 -2.56 8.31
C TYR A 184 30.56 -2.32 8.92
N THR A 185 31.54 -2.11 8.06
CA THR A 185 32.87 -1.64 8.45
C THR A 185 32.98 -0.16 8.11
N TRP A 186 33.23 0.67 9.15
CA TRP A 186 33.49 2.10 9.01
C TRP A 186 34.98 2.40 9.03
N SER A 187 35.47 3.13 8.04
CA SER A 187 36.88 3.52 7.87
C SER A 187 36.96 5.04 7.74
N PRO A 188 36.83 5.79 8.87
CA PRO A 188 36.74 7.24 8.83
C PRO A 188 38.01 7.93 8.31
N ALA A 189 37.86 8.95 7.49
CA ALA A 189 38.96 9.73 6.97
C ALA A 189 39.79 10.37 8.09
N GLY A 190 41.11 10.30 7.97
CA GLY A 190 42.03 10.86 8.96
C GLY A 190 42.22 10.04 10.25
N VAL A 191 41.54 8.90 10.40
CA VAL A 191 41.68 7.95 11.50
C VAL A 191 42.29 6.64 10.99
N SER A 192 43.38 6.18 11.59
CA SER A 192 44.08 4.94 11.14
C SER A 192 43.36 3.65 11.54
N THR A 193 42.40 3.75 12.47
CA THR A 193 41.64 2.60 12.99
C THR A 193 40.36 2.45 12.19
N THR A 194 40.06 1.20 11.78
CA THR A 194 38.77 0.83 11.20
C THR A 194 37.88 0.21 12.28
N PHE A 195 36.57 0.33 12.10
CA PHE A 195 35.59 -0.12 13.06
C PHE A 195 34.55 -1.05 12.42
N LYS A 196 34.36 -2.25 12.99
CA LYS A 196 33.14 -3.01 12.72
C LYS A 196 32.05 -2.48 13.62
N VAL A 197 30.94 -2.04 13.02
CA VAL A 197 29.82 -1.48 13.76
C VAL A 197 28.54 -2.27 13.45
N SER A 198 27.66 -2.37 14.43
CA SER A 198 26.30 -2.85 14.23
C SER A 198 25.32 -2.10 15.11
N PHE A 199 24.11 -1.91 14.57
CA PHE A 199 22.99 -1.30 15.29
C PHE A 199 21.78 -2.22 15.23
N LYS A 200 20.96 -2.18 16.29
CA LYS A 200 19.63 -2.77 16.31
C LYS A 200 18.67 -1.79 16.95
N ALA A 201 17.44 -1.71 16.42
CA ALA A 201 16.40 -0.86 16.98
C ALA A 201 15.07 -1.62 17.05
N ILE A 202 14.33 -1.38 18.13
CA ILE A 202 12.95 -1.82 18.32
C ILE A 202 12.08 -0.68 18.84
N PHE A 203 10.83 -0.64 18.38
CA PHE A 203 9.73 0.14 18.94
C PHE A 203 8.86 -0.87 19.67
N SER A 204 8.92 -0.93 21.00
CA SER A 204 8.36 -2.04 21.77
C SER A 204 6.88 -2.26 21.51
N ARG A 205 6.50 -3.47 21.11
CA ARG A 205 5.10 -3.82 20.87
C ARG A 205 4.30 -4.04 22.16
N VAL A 206 5.00 -4.49 23.22
CA VAL A 206 4.41 -4.74 24.54
C VAL A 206 4.31 -3.46 25.38
N HIS A 207 5.31 -2.60 25.28
CA HIS A 207 5.40 -1.32 25.99
C HIS A 207 5.36 -0.16 24.99
N PRO A 208 4.20 0.31 24.54
CA PRO A 208 4.09 1.30 23.46
C PRO A 208 4.84 2.63 23.72
N ASN A 209 5.13 2.93 24.98
CA ASN A 209 5.90 4.10 25.38
C ASN A 209 7.43 3.89 25.31
N LEU A 210 7.93 2.69 24.92
CA LEU A 210 9.37 2.34 24.98
C LEU A 210 9.96 2.12 23.58
N ILE A 211 11.07 2.82 23.29
CA ILE A 211 11.99 2.54 22.18
C ILE A 211 13.31 2.04 22.79
N ALA A 212 13.94 1.03 22.20
CA ALA A 212 15.25 0.57 22.62
C ALA A 212 16.21 0.42 21.44
N VAL A 213 17.47 0.79 21.65
CA VAL A 213 18.55 0.73 20.65
C VAL A 213 19.78 0.06 21.26
N GLU A 214 20.38 -0.86 20.52
CA GLU A 214 21.70 -1.44 20.76
C GLU A 214 22.67 -0.96 19.69
N ALA A 215 23.84 -0.46 20.09
CA ALA A 215 24.98 -0.22 19.21
C ALA A 215 26.20 -1.01 19.68
N GLN A 216 26.86 -1.69 18.74
CA GLN A 216 28.11 -2.42 19.01
C GLN A 216 29.23 -1.89 18.12
N ILE A 217 30.43 -1.77 18.67
CA ILE A 217 31.60 -1.31 17.93
C ILE A 217 32.84 -2.11 18.30
N THR A 218 33.60 -2.54 17.30
CA THR A 218 34.84 -3.31 17.46
C THR A 218 35.96 -2.64 16.66
N PRO A 219 36.97 -2.00 17.32
CA PRO A 219 38.04 -1.33 16.61
C PRO A 219 39.14 -2.31 16.17
N SER A 220 39.85 -2.00 15.08
CA SER A 220 41.00 -2.77 14.59
C SER A 220 42.29 -2.51 15.40
N ALA A 221 42.35 -1.40 16.15
CA ALA A 221 43.45 -1.02 17.04
C ALA A 221 42.91 -0.36 18.32
N ASP A 222 43.74 -0.24 19.37
CA ASP A 222 43.39 0.50 20.58
C ASP A 222 43.14 1.97 20.22
N VAL A 223 42.01 2.53 20.64
CA VAL A 223 41.61 3.88 20.26
C VAL A 223 40.77 4.56 21.35
N LYS A 224 40.95 5.87 21.53
CA LYS A 224 40.09 6.70 22.36
C LYS A 224 39.17 7.53 21.49
N GLY A 225 37.97 7.76 21.96
CA GLY A 225 36.93 8.53 21.26
C GLY A 225 35.83 8.95 22.21
N LYS A 226 34.69 9.24 21.63
CA LYS A 226 33.49 9.65 22.36
C LYS A 226 32.28 8.86 21.88
N VAL A 227 31.32 8.63 22.78
CA VAL A 227 29.97 8.15 22.44
C VAL A 227 28.96 9.19 22.92
N THR A 228 28.00 9.49 22.08
CA THR A 228 26.96 10.50 22.36
C THR A 228 25.58 9.87 22.22
N ASP A 229 24.79 9.93 23.30
CA ASP A 229 23.35 9.70 23.27
C ASP A 229 22.66 11.02 22.87
N VAL A 230 21.83 11.02 21.81
CA VAL A 230 21.21 12.22 21.28
C VAL A 230 19.71 12.08 21.10
N LEU A 231 18.96 13.11 21.49
CA LEU A 231 17.59 13.37 21.05
C LEU A 231 17.67 14.52 20.03
N ASP A 232 17.46 14.17 18.74
CA ASP A 232 17.71 15.11 17.65
C ASP A 232 16.47 15.93 17.31
N GLY A 233 16.50 17.20 17.69
CA GLY A 233 15.38 18.11 17.52
C GLY A 233 15.05 18.50 16.09
N ARG A 234 15.87 18.13 15.10
CA ARG A 234 15.56 18.40 13.68
C ARG A 234 14.29 17.69 13.20
N SER A 235 13.89 16.57 13.85
CA SER A 235 12.63 15.88 13.62
C SER A 235 11.41 16.58 14.28
N ALA A 236 11.62 17.47 15.25
CA ALA A 236 10.55 18.16 15.97
C ALA A 236 9.99 19.34 15.13
N VAL A 237 9.51 19.02 13.94
CA VAL A 237 8.90 20.00 13.03
C VAL A 237 7.47 20.30 13.47
N ARG A 238 7.01 21.53 13.28
CA ARG A 238 5.70 22.01 13.76
C ARG A 238 5.54 21.86 15.29
N SER A 239 6.68 21.92 15.98
CA SER A 239 6.78 21.86 17.43
C SER A 239 7.85 22.83 17.93
N TYR A 240 7.69 23.33 19.15
CA TYR A 240 8.67 24.18 19.80
C TYR A 240 9.03 23.65 21.19
N LEU A 241 10.19 24.08 21.69
CA LEU A 241 10.72 23.64 22.96
C LEU A 241 9.80 24.04 24.13
N ALA A 242 9.42 23.06 24.94
CA ALA A 242 8.80 23.26 26.26
C ALA A 242 9.89 23.29 27.35
N ASP A 243 10.69 22.19 27.41
CA ASP A 243 11.79 22.05 28.36
C ASP A 243 12.79 21.01 27.88
N LYS A 244 14.04 21.04 28.36
CA LYS A 244 15.04 20.00 28.12
C LYS A 244 16.13 20.04 29.20
N GLY A 245 16.74 18.91 29.45
CA GLY A 245 17.82 18.86 30.46
C GLY A 245 18.50 17.50 30.59
N LEU A 246 19.57 17.53 31.38
CA LEU A 246 20.30 16.36 31.86
C LEU A 246 19.94 16.13 33.33
N ASP A 247 19.61 14.90 33.72
CA ASP A 247 19.45 14.57 35.14
C ASP A 247 20.83 14.47 35.79
N ASP A 248 21.04 15.10 36.96
CA ASP A 248 22.33 15.13 37.64
C ASP A 248 22.73 13.77 38.21
N GLU A 249 21.77 12.97 38.68
CA GLU A 249 21.97 11.71 39.38
C GLU A 249 21.94 10.45 38.50
N SER A 250 21.62 10.59 37.21
CA SER A 250 21.45 9.46 36.26
C SER A 250 22.02 9.80 34.88
N THR A 251 22.19 8.78 34.02
CA THR A 251 22.59 8.95 32.61
C THR A 251 21.37 9.24 31.72
N THR A 252 20.48 10.09 32.22
CA THR A 252 19.21 10.44 31.55
C THR A 252 19.25 11.86 30.99
N ILE A 253 18.76 12.02 29.77
CA ILE A 253 18.46 13.30 29.15
C ILE A 253 16.99 13.32 28.73
N PHE A 254 16.40 14.51 28.63
CA PHE A 254 15.04 14.66 28.13
C PHE A 254 14.89 15.90 27.25
N SER A 255 13.97 15.83 26.33
CA SER A 255 13.46 16.97 25.58
C SER A 255 11.93 16.90 25.53
N ALA A 256 11.29 17.98 25.93
CA ALA A 256 9.85 18.14 25.90
C ALA A 256 9.47 19.21 24.88
N VAL A 257 8.44 18.95 24.09
CA VAL A 257 7.98 19.84 23.04
C VAL A 257 6.48 20.06 23.09
N HIS A 258 6.05 21.29 22.77
CA HIS A 258 4.66 21.62 22.49
C HIS A 258 4.43 21.58 20.98
N PRO A 259 3.32 21.02 20.47
CA PRO A 259 2.95 21.24 19.08
C PRO A 259 2.59 22.73 18.88
N ASP A 260 2.84 23.27 17.70
CA ASP A 260 2.63 24.70 17.43
C ASP A 260 1.19 25.13 17.76
N ASN A 261 1.09 26.29 18.42
CA ASN A 261 -0.14 26.89 18.91
C ASN A 261 -0.93 26.08 19.97
N LEU A 262 -0.33 25.06 20.57
CA LEU A 262 -0.94 24.25 21.64
C LEU A 262 -0.03 24.17 22.89
N PRO A 263 0.14 25.27 23.64
CA PRO A 263 1.04 25.28 24.81
C PRO A 263 0.59 24.38 25.97
N ASN A 264 -0.64 23.92 25.94
CA ASN A 264 -1.20 23.01 26.98
C ASN A 264 -0.97 21.52 26.67
N ILE A 265 -0.47 21.20 25.50
CA ILE A 265 -0.11 19.84 25.08
C ILE A 265 1.40 19.73 25.09
N THR A 266 1.91 18.68 25.72
CA THR A 266 3.35 18.44 25.81
C THR A 266 3.68 17.00 25.50
N ALA A 267 4.61 16.76 24.60
CA ALA A 267 5.24 15.46 24.39
C ALA A 267 6.60 15.43 25.09
N TYR A 268 6.84 14.39 25.86
CA TYR A 268 8.10 14.13 26.56
C TYR A 268 8.84 12.97 25.90
N VAL A 269 10.12 13.19 25.58
CA VAL A 269 11.05 12.19 25.08
C VAL A 269 12.21 12.09 26.06
N VAL A 270 12.34 10.95 26.74
CA VAL A 270 13.28 10.74 27.84
C VAL A 270 14.21 9.58 27.49
N SER A 271 15.49 9.84 27.34
CA SER A 271 16.52 8.83 27.01
C SER A 271 17.42 8.52 28.18
N THR A 272 17.57 7.24 28.53
CA THR A 272 18.55 6.77 29.50
C THR A 272 19.60 5.90 28.79
N ALA A 273 20.86 6.33 28.87
CA ALA A 273 22.01 5.61 28.33
C ALA A 273 22.50 4.53 29.33
N LYS A 274 22.67 3.30 28.83
CA LYS A 274 23.31 2.20 29.58
C LYS A 274 24.52 1.68 28.81
N PHE A 275 25.63 2.40 28.94
CA PHE A 275 26.87 2.14 28.22
C PHE A 275 27.80 1.21 29.01
N ASP A 276 28.60 0.42 28.30
CA ASP A 276 29.51 -0.57 28.88
C ASP A 276 30.55 0.13 29.73
N ASP A 277 30.50 -0.10 31.06
CA ASP A 277 31.37 0.51 32.08
C ASP A 277 32.86 0.15 31.88
N LYS A 278 33.19 -0.91 31.16
CA LYS A 278 34.55 -1.32 30.85
C LYS A 278 35.23 -0.35 29.87
N TYR A 279 34.46 0.27 28.99
CA TYR A 279 34.97 1.09 27.91
C TYR A 279 34.58 2.56 28.04
N THR A 280 33.66 2.91 28.95
CA THR A 280 33.09 4.25 29.11
C THR A 280 33.53 4.88 30.43
N ASP A 281 34.08 6.09 30.37
CA ASP A 281 34.33 6.89 31.55
C ASP A 281 33.06 7.71 31.89
N LYS A 282 32.28 7.25 32.85
CA LYS A 282 31.04 7.94 33.27
C LYS A 282 31.31 9.31 33.90
N SER A 283 32.53 9.54 34.45
CA SER A 283 32.88 10.82 35.04
C SER A 283 33.14 11.92 34.01
N SER A 284 33.35 11.55 32.75
CA SER A 284 33.55 12.47 31.63
C SER A 284 32.26 13.02 31.04
N ARG A 285 31.07 12.65 31.58
CA ARG A 285 29.76 13.04 31.08
C ARG A 285 29.65 14.57 30.97
N VAL A 286 29.34 15.04 29.76
CA VAL A 286 29.06 16.44 29.46
C VAL A 286 27.86 16.55 28.52
N GLU A 287 27.19 17.70 28.53
CA GLU A 287 26.21 18.02 27.52
C GLU A 287 26.89 18.11 26.14
N ALA A 288 26.30 17.46 25.13
CA ALA A 288 26.84 17.47 23.77
C ALA A 288 26.61 18.82 23.10
N SER A 289 27.56 19.25 22.27
CA SER A 289 27.48 20.50 21.51
C SER A 289 27.79 20.26 20.02
N ALA A 290 27.48 21.22 19.19
CA ALA A 290 27.86 21.22 17.79
C ALA A 290 29.40 21.12 17.63
N PRO A 291 29.91 20.40 16.60
CA PRO A 291 29.18 19.81 15.49
C PRO A 291 28.60 18.41 15.74
N ILE A 292 28.84 17.78 16.91
CA ILE A 292 28.40 16.41 17.19
C ILE A 292 26.88 16.30 17.19
N VAL A 293 26.18 17.31 17.70
CA VAL A 293 24.72 17.41 17.69
C VAL A 293 24.27 18.66 16.96
N SER A 294 23.04 18.67 16.48
CA SER A 294 22.47 19.83 15.77
C SER A 294 22.29 21.04 16.71
N THR A 295 22.24 22.23 16.13
CA THR A 295 21.96 23.50 16.84
C THR A 295 20.46 23.78 17.00
N ASN A 296 19.59 22.84 16.59
CA ASN A 296 18.13 22.97 16.76
C ASN A 296 17.80 23.12 18.26
N GLY A 297 16.88 24.04 18.59
CA GLY A 297 16.56 24.40 19.98
C GLY A 297 16.03 23.23 20.82
N THR A 298 15.39 22.25 20.21
CA THR A 298 14.84 21.06 20.88
C THR A 298 15.83 19.88 20.94
N THR A 299 17.01 20.02 20.32
CA THR A 299 18.08 19.01 20.42
C THR A 299 18.72 19.02 21.80
N ILE A 300 18.98 17.83 22.35
CA ILE A 300 19.83 17.61 23.51
C ILE A 300 20.63 16.31 23.35
N GLY A 301 21.84 16.28 23.87
CA GLY A 301 22.69 15.10 23.88
C GLY A 301 23.58 15.06 25.11
N GLN A 302 24.05 13.85 25.46
CA GLN A 302 25.06 13.62 26.48
C GLN A 302 26.21 12.81 25.89
N THR A 303 27.44 13.29 26.10
CA THR A 303 28.66 12.68 25.56
C THR A 303 29.52 12.11 26.68
N PHE A 304 30.12 10.96 26.41
CA PHE A 304 31.07 10.28 27.32
C PHE A 304 32.37 9.94 26.57
N ASP A 305 33.48 10.03 27.23
CA ASP A 305 34.76 9.54 26.72
C ASP A 305 34.78 8.00 26.76
N ILE A 306 35.26 7.39 25.67
CA ILE A 306 35.43 5.95 25.54
C ILE A 306 36.88 5.56 25.22
N ALA A 307 37.30 4.39 25.71
CA ALA A 307 38.62 3.80 25.42
C ALA A 307 38.43 2.35 24.95
N LEU A 308 38.43 2.15 23.64
CA LEU A 308 38.18 0.86 23.00
C LEU A 308 39.50 0.08 22.84
N LYS A 309 39.41 -1.24 22.90
CA LYS A 309 40.53 -2.17 22.77
C LYS A 309 40.45 -2.93 21.45
N SER A 310 41.58 -3.06 20.77
CA SER A 310 41.71 -3.79 19.51
C SER A 310 41.05 -5.16 19.56
N GLY A 311 40.13 -5.42 18.60
CA GLY A 311 39.42 -6.67 18.44
C GLY A 311 38.39 -7.01 19.52
N GLN A 312 38.14 -6.09 20.50
CA GLN A 312 37.12 -6.28 21.53
C GLN A 312 35.87 -5.48 21.21
N THR A 313 34.70 -6.12 21.29
CA THR A 313 33.40 -5.47 21.07
C THR A 313 32.97 -4.75 22.34
N ALA A 314 32.66 -3.47 22.21
CA ALA A 314 31.95 -2.67 23.20
C ALA A 314 30.48 -2.54 22.84
N THR A 315 29.58 -2.59 23.81
CA THR A 315 28.12 -2.54 23.62
C THR A 315 27.53 -1.34 24.35
N PHE A 316 26.65 -0.61 23.65
CA PHE A 316 26.01 0.61 24.11
C PHE A 316 24.50 0.49 23.92
N HIS A 317 23.73 0.64 25.00
CA HIS A 317 22.28 0.59 24.95
C HIS A 317 21.66 1.93 25.28
N LYS A 318 20.53 2.20 24.66
CA LYS A 318 19.71 3.38 24.88
C LYS A 318 18.25 2.94 25.03
N TYR A 319 17.58 3.48 26.05
CA TYR A 319 16.18 3.20 26.34
C TYR A 319 15.43 4.52 26.37
N VAL A 320 14.46 4.71 25.47
CA VAL A 320 13.75 5.97 25.35
C VAL A 320 12.29 5.78 25.70
N GLY A 321 11.84 6.55 26.67
CA GLY A 321 10.45 6.67 27.04
C GLY A 321 9.81 7.85 26.30
N VAL A 322 8.60 7.63 25.74
CA VAL A 322 7.84 8.65 24.99
C VAL A 322 6.39 8.69 25.49
N ALA A 323 5.89 9.89 25.81
CA ALA A 323 4.50 10.09 26.18
C ALA A 323 4.03 11.52 25.89
N SER A 324 2.72 11.68 25.61
CA SER A 324 2.08 12.98 25.39
C SER A 324 0.92 13.19 26.36
N THR A 325 0.72 14.45 26.76
CA THR A 325 -0.45 14.85 27.57
C THR A 325 -1.77 14.74 26.81
N ASP A 326 -1.76 14.43 25.53
CA ASP A 326 -2.97 14.03 24.80
C ASP A 326 -3.60 12.73 25.35
N LYS A 327 -2.78 11.85 25.96
CA LYS A 327 -3.19 10.54 26.45
C LYS A 327 -2.94 10.30 27.94
N PHE A 328 -1.93 10.93 28.49
CA PHE A 328 -1.48 10.68 29.85
C PHE A 328 -1.49 11.99 30.65
N GLU A 329 -2.23 12.04 31.75
CA GLU A 329 -2.31 13.22 32.63
C GLU A 329 -0.91 13.63 33.14
N ASP A 330 -0.08 12.67 33.51
CA ASP A 330 1.33 12.89 33.86
C ASP A 330 2.24 12.21 32.81
N ALA A 331 2.31 12.80 31.62
CA ALA A 331 3.10 12.27 30.52
C ALA A 331 4.61 12.24 30.82
N GLU A 332 5.13 13.18 31.60
CA GLU A 332 6.53 13.17 32.03
C GLU A 332 6.85 11.93 32.86
N ALA A 333 6.05 11.67 33.89
CA ALA A 333 6.24 10.48 34.73
C ALA A 333 6.13 9.18 33.92
N VAL A 334 5.19 9.09 32.97
CA VAL A 334 5.03 7.92 32.07
C VAL A 334 6.28 7.73 31.21
N ALA A 335 6.79 8.78 30.57
CA ALA A 335 8.00 8.70 29.73
C ALA A 335 9.24 8.34 30.55
N ARG A 336 9.44 8.97 31.71
CA ARG A 336 10.55 8.65 32.62
C ARG A 336 10.46 7.20 33.13
N LYS A 337 9.28 6.75 33.48
CA LYS A 337 9.04 5.35 33.92
C LYS A 337 9.36 4.36 32.81
N ALA A 338 8.90 4.57 31.59
CA ALA A 338 9.16 3.68 30.47
C ALA A 338 10.67 3.55 30.18
N SER A 339 11.40 4.67 30.16
CA SER A 339 12.86 4.66 29.99
C SER A 339 13.58 3.91 31.14
N LYS A 340 13.18 4.15 32.39
CA LYS A 340 13.75 3.51 33.59
C LYS A 340 13.47 2.01 33.65
N ASP A 341 12.23 1.61 33.35
CA ASP A 341 11.82 0.19 33.34
C ASP A 341 12.56 -0.57 32.24
N GLY A 342 12.66 -0.02 31.03
CA GLY A 342 13.45 -0.59 29.94
C GLY A 342 14.92 -0.74 30.29
N THR A 343 15.54 0.28 30.92
CA THR A 343 16.92 0.23 31.40
C THR A 343 17.12 -0.86 32.47
N SER A 344 16.16 -1.04 33.34
CA SER A 344 16.19 -2.03 34.44
C SER A 344 15.99 -3.45 33.91
N ALA A 345 15.05 -3.66 33.00
CA ALA A 345 14.83 -4.95 32.33
C ALA A 345 16.00 -5.35 31.44
N GLY A 346 16.59 -4.39 30.73
CA GLY A 346 17.71 -4.56 29.83
C GLY A 346 17.33 -5.08 28.45
N TRP A 347 18.31 -5.06 27.53
CA TRP A 347 18.12 -5.33 26.11
C TRP A 347 17.46 -6.69 25.81
N ASN A 348 18.00 -7.76 26.39
CA ASN A 348 17.51 -9.11 26.09
C ASN A 348 16.05 -9.32 26.49
N ALA A 349 15.60 -8.74 27.61
CA ALA A 349 14.22 -8.83 28.03
C ALA A 349 13.32 -8.01 27.08
N ALA A 350 13.69 -6.76 26.82
CA ALA A 350 12.91 -5.87 25.91
C ALA A 350 12.74 -6.48 24.51
N VAL A 351 13.82 -7.04 23.93
CA VAL A 351 13.75 -7.70 22.61
C VAL A 351 12.92 -8.99 22.67
N SER A 352 13.10 -9.83 23.71
CA SER A 352 12.39 -11.09 23.82
C SER A 352 10.86 -10.89 23.91
N GLU A 353 10.42 -9.93 24.72
CA GLU A 353 9.01 -9.57 24.82
C GLU A 353 8.46 -8.98 23.49
N HIS A 354 9.22 -8.10 22.86
CA HIS A 354 8.86 -7.50 21.58
C HIS A 354 8.72 -8.55 20.48
N VAL A 355 9.69 -9.45 20.34
CA VAL A 355 9.70 -10.55 19.36
C VAL A 355 8.52 -11.50 19.60
N ALA A 356 8.22 -11.83 20.87
CA ALA A 356 7.09 -12.67 21.20
C ALA A 356 5.77 -12.01 20.79
N ALA A 357 5.58 -10.72 21.07
CA ALA A 357 4.36 -10.00 20.69
C ALA A 357 4.17 -9.88 19.18
N TRP A 358 5.24 -9.64 18.42
CA TRP A 358 5.17 -9.69 16.96
C TRP A 358 4.93 -11.11 16.44
N GLY A 359 5.52 -12.13 17.06
CA GLY A 359 5.31 -13.53 16.71
C GLY A 359 3.87 -14.01 16.90
N GLU A 360 3.07 -13.36 17.76
CA GLU A 360 1.63 -13.60 17.89
C GLU A 360 0.83 -12.98 16.76
N LEU A 361 1.32 -11.89 16.15
CA LEU A 361 0.65 -11.18 15.05
C LEU A 361 1.09 -11.68 13.67
N MET A 362 2.40 -11.82 13.44
CA MET A 362 2.98 -12.20 12.16
C MET A 362 3.14 -13.72 12.09
N THR A 363 2.01 -14.42 12.03
CA THR A 363 1.93 -15.89 11.94
C THR A 363 1.61 -16.34 10.51
N GLU A 364 1.82 -17.61 10.22
CA GLU A 364 1.40 -18.24 8.95
C GLU A 364 -0.13 -18.19 8.71
N ALA A 365 -0.91 -17.93 9.77
CA ALA A 365 -2.36 -17.74 9.69
C ALA A 365 -2.74 -16.27 9.43
N ALA A 366 -1.79 -15.34 9.57
CA ALA A 366 -2.05 -13.91 9.45
C ALA A 366 -1.73 -13.33 8.06
N ILE A 367 -1.11 -14.13 7.18
CA ILE A 367 -0.67 -13.71 5.84
C ILE A 367 -1.17 -14.67 4.77
N ASP A 368 -1.26 -14.17 3.55
CA ASP A 368 -1.49 -15.00 2.37
C ASP A 368 -0.20 -15.70 1.96
N ASN A 369 -0.30 -16.96 1.58
CA ASN A 369 0.85 -17.80 1.27
C ASN A 369 0.66 -18.53 -0.06
N PHE A 370 1.56 -18.28 -1.01
CA PHE A 370 1.56 -18.86 -2.35
C PHE A 370 2.40 -20.15 -2.46
N THR A 371 2.96 -20.63 -1.35
CA THR A 371 3.74 -21.87 -1.32
C THR A 371 2.89 -23.07 -1.75
N ASP A 372 3.37 -23.87 -2.71
CA ASP A 372 2.74 -25.11 -3.09
C ASP A 372 2.91 -26.16 -1.97
N PRO A 373 1.84 -26.66 -1.35
CA PRO A 373 1.91 -27.63 -0.26
C PRO A 373 2.50 -28.98 -0.68
N ALA A 374 2.49 -29.32 -1.97
CA ALA A 374 3.07 -30.57 -2.48
C ALA A 374 4.60 -30.52 -2.54
N THR A 375 5.19 -29.35 -2.78
CA THR A 375 6.63 -29.16 -2.91
C THR A 375 7.26 -28.48 -1.68
N GLY A 376 6.47 -27.73 -0.93
CA GLY A 376 6.93 -26.86 0.17
C GLY A 376 7.69 -25.62 -0.30
N HIS A 377 7.60 -25.26 -1.58
CA HIS A 377 8.29 -24.14 -2.19
C HIS A 377 7.32 -23.22 -2.94
N LEU A 378 7.69 -21.94 -3.09
CA LEU A 378 7.02 -21.04 -4.01
C LEU A 378 7.17 -21.55 -5.46
N PRO A 379 6.19 -21.29 -6.33
CA PRO A 379 6.37 -21.50 -7.76
C PRO A 379 7.65 -20.78 -8.26
N PRO A 380 8.36 -21.33 -9.27
CA PRO A 380 9.55 -20.70 -9.82
C PRO A 380 9.18 -19.52 -10.77
N ASP A 381 8.51 -18.54 -10.21
CA ASP A 381 8.02 -17.33 -10.87
C ASP A 381 8.38 -16.12 -9.99
N ALA A 382 9.15 -15.19 -10.53
CA ALA A 382 9.64 -14.02 -9.79
C ALA A 382 8.49 -13.09 -9.36
N ASP A 383 7.44 -12.96 -10.18
CA ASP A 383 6.28 -12.13 -9.84
C ASP A 383 5.54 -12.70 -8.63
N ILE A 384 5.38 -14.04 -8.55
CA ILE A 384 4.75 -14.68 -7.38
C ILE A 384 5.62 -14.55 -6.13
N GLU A 385 6.94 -14.58 -6.26
CA GLU A 385 7.84 -14.31 -5.14
C GLU A 385 7.65 -12.89 -4.60
N ILE A 386 7.56 -11.90 -5.50
CA ILE A 386 7.29 -10.51 -5.12
C ILE A 386 5.92 -10.37 -4.44
N LEU A 387 4.88 -11.01 -4.96
CA LEU A 387 3.57 -11.02 -4.33
C LEU A 387 3.62 -11.64 -2.91
N GLN A 388 4.37 -12.73 -2.71
CA GLN A 388 4.58 -13.33 -1.39
C GLN A 388 5.25 -12.37 -0.41
N ILE A 389 6.30 -11.69 -0.82
CA ILE A 389 6.99 -10.69 0.00
C ILE A 389 6.04 -9.52 0.33
N ALA A 390 5.32 -9.05 -0.67
CA ALA A 390 4.41 -7.92 -0.52
C ALA A 390 3.24 -8.22 0.44
N THR A 391 2.68 -9.44 0.45
CA THR A 391 1.60 -9.79 1.40
C THR A 391 2.08 -9.79 2.85
N VAL A 392 3.34 -10.19 3.11
CA VAL A 392 3.96 -10.08 4.43
C VAL A 392 4.18 -8.61 4.80
N ALA A 393 4.75 -7.83 3.88
CA ALA A 393 5.02 -6.41 4.09
C ALA A 393 3.73 -5.61 4.33
N ASN A 394 2.66 -5.87 3.57
CA ASN A 394 1.37 -5.22 3.73
C ASN A 394 0.82 -5.38 5.16
N SER A 395 0.79 -6.61 5.66
CA SER A 395 0.32 -6.89 7.02
C SER A 395 1.18 -6.19 8.07
N PHE A 396 2.50 -6.22 7.92
CA PHE A 396 3.42 -5.58 8.87
C PHE A 396 3.25 -4.06 8.89
N TYR A 397 3.29 -3.38 7.74
CA TYR A 397 3.24 -1.90 7.68
C TYR A 397 1.91 -1.34 8.16
N LEU A 398 0.81 -2.04 7.92
CA LEU A 398 -0.49 -1.66 8.47
C LEU A 398 -0.53 -1.87 10.00
N LEU A 399 -0.15 -3.06 10.49
CA LEU A 399 -0.23 -3.41 11.90
C LEU A 399 0.72 -2.60 12.80
N GLN A 400 1.88 -2.21 12.29
CA GLN A 400 2.81 -1.42 13.10
C GLN A 400 2.24 -0.04 13.49
N SER A 401 1.29 0.51 12.72
CA SER A 401 0.65 1.79 13.00
C SER A 401 -0.62 1.68 13.85
N LEU A 402 -0.99 0.47 14.30
CA LEU A 402 -2.22 0.18 15.02
C LEU A 402 -1.97 -0.36 16.44
N GLN A 403 -2.89 -0.05 17.34
CA GLN A 403 -3.01 -0.63 18.67
C GLN A 403 -4.31 -1.44 18.80
N PRO A 404 -4.34 -2.53 19.60
CA PRO A 404 -5.54 -3.33 19.77
C PRO A 404 -6.61 -2.59 20.56
N ASP A 405 -7.86 -3.00 20.37
CA ASP A 405 -8.99 -2.57 21.16
C ASP A 405 -8.74 -2.78 22.66
N GLY A 406 -9.14 -1.81 23.48
CA GLY A 406 -8.90 -1.85 24.93
C GLY A 406 -7.50 -1.40 25.40
N SER A 407 -6.58 -1.07 24.52
CA SER A 407 -5.24 -0.54 24.89
C SER A 407 -5.29 0.88 25.47
N GLY A 408 -6.36 1.62 25.24
CA GLY A 408 -6.48 3.05 25.55
C GLY A 408 -5.69 3.98 24.60
N LEU A 409 -5.00 3.41 23.61
CA LEU A 409 -4.19 4.11 22.61
C LEU A 409 -4.72 3.92 21.16
N ASN A 410 -5.92 3.38 21.02
CA ASN A 410 -6.54 2.95 19.77
C ASN A 410 -7.68 3.86 19.30
N ASP A 411 -7.57 5.19 19.45
CA ASP A 411 -8.59 6.16 19.06
C ASP A 411 -8.10 7.24 18.07
N ASN A 412 -6.92 7.04 17.47
CA ASN A 412 -6.41 7.84 16.37
C ASN A 412 -6.25 6.93 15.14
N SER A 413 -6.87 7.31 14.02
CA SER A 413 -6.90 6.50 12.80
C SER A 413 -5.54 6.44 12.09
N LEU A 414 -5.50 5.72 10.96
CA LEU A 414 -4.34 5.62 10.08
C LEU A 414 -4.29 6.79 9.10
N SER A 415 -3.21 7.54 9.10
CA SER A 415 -2.89 8.44 7.99
C SER A 415 -2.28 7.67 6.82
N VAL A 416 -2.25 8.28 5.64
CA VAL A 416 -1.70 7.67 4.42
C VAL A 416 -0.23 7.26 4.55
N GLY A 417 0.56 7.95 5.38
CA GLY A 417 1.98 7.67 5.65
C GLY A 417 2.25 6.92 6.96
N GLY A 418 1.23 6.63 7.77
CA GLY A 418 1.38 6.05 9.11
C GLY A 418 2.14 6.96 10.08
N LEU A 419 2.88 6.34 11.02
CA LEU A 419 3.61 7.07 12.08
C LEU A 419 5.09 7.37 11.72
N ALA A 420 5.54 6.94 10.55
CA ALA A 420 6.94 7.11 10.13
C ALA A 420 7.10 8.17 9.02
N SER A 421 6.05 8.88 8.67
CA SER A 421 6.02 9.86 7.58
C SER A 421 5.14 11.06 7.93
N GLU A 422 5.47 12.22 7.36
CA GLU A 422 4.65 13.43 7.42
C GLU A 422 3.82 13.65 6.13
N SER A 423 3.77 12.64 5.25
CA SER A 423 2.99 12.71 4.01
C SER A 423 1.55 13.09 4.30
N TYR A 424 0.99 13.98 3.47
CA TYR A 424 -0.34 14.58 3.68
C TYR A 424 -0.55 15.16 5.09
N ALA A 425 0.54 15.66 5.70
CA ALA A 425 0.56 16.20 7.06
C ALA A 425 -0.05 15.27 8.13
N GLY A 426 -0.01 13.95 7.91
CA GLY A 426 -0.59 12.96 8.83
C GLY A 426 -2.10 13.01 8.97
N MET A 427 -2.81 13.67 8.04
CA MET A 427 -4.27 13.77 8.07
C MET A 427 -4.94 12.43 7.74
N ILE A 428 -6.18 12.29 8.20
CA ILE A 428 -7.02 11.12 8.02
C ILE A 428 -8.05 11.41 6.92
N PHE A 429 -8.05 10.58 5.90
CA PHE A 429 -8.94 10.61 4.73
C PHE A 429 -9.85 9.38 4.71
N TRP A 430 -10.58 9.17 3.60
CA TRP A 430 -11.33 7.94 3.32
C TRP A 430 -10.44 6.72 3.16
N ASP A 431 -9.15 6.94 2.91
CA ASP A 431 -8.09 5.92 2.81
C ASP A 431 -8.13 4.93 3.97
N ALA A 432 -8.32 5.43 5.19
CA ALA A 432 -8.39 4.57 6.37
C ALA A 432 -9.63 3.67 6.36
N ASP A 433 -10.80 4.26 6.08
CA ASP A 433 -12.09 3.59 6.19
C ASP A 433 -12.37 2.65 5.00
N TYR A 434 -12.03 3.08 3.78
CA TYR A 434 -12.43 2.41 2.54
C TYR A 434 -11.34 1.51 1.92
N TRP A 435 -10.06 1.84 2.16
CA TRP A 435 -8.92 1.13 1.57
C TRP A 435 -8.15 0.28 2.58
N MET A 436 -7.85 0.80 3.77
CA MET A 436 -7.03 0.08 4.75
C MET A 436 -7.85 -0.85 5.65
N ALA A 437 -9.03 -0.41 6.09
CA ALA A 437 -9.87 -1.18 7.02
C ALA A 437 -10.38 -2.51 6.46
N PRO A 438 -10.90 -2.62 5.21
CA PRO A 438 -11.58 -3.83 4.74
C PRO A 438 -10.73 -5.10 4.85
N GLY A 439 -9.45 -5.05 4.46
CA GLY A 439 -8.54 -6.18 4.60
C GLY A 439 -8.26 -6.53 6.07
N LEU A 440 -8.05 -5.52 6.91
CA LEU A 440 -7.77 -5.68 8.34
C LEU A 440 -8.98 -6.20 9.13
N ASN A 441 -10.19 -5.79 8.76
CA ASN A 441 -11.43 -6.24 9.40
C ASN A 441 -11.56 -7.77 9.36
N LEU A 442 -11.04 -8.41 8.30
CA LEU A 442 -11.17 -9.85 8.10
C LEU A 442 -10.32 -10.68 9.05
N ASN A 443 -9.12 -10.24 9.41
CA ASN A 443 -8.19 -11.05 10.21
C ASN A 443 -7.66 -10.36 11.47
N PHE A 444 -7.76 -9.02 11.57
CA PHE A 444 -7.32 -8.23 12.73
C PHE A 444 -8.42 -7.30 13.27
N PRO A 445 -9.64 -7.77 13.52
CA PRO A 445 -10.77 -6.90 13.89
C PRO A 445 -10.55 -6.10 15.19
N SER A 446 -9.74 -6.60 16.12
CA SER A 446 -9.38 -5.86 17.35
C SER A 446 -8.48 -4.64 17.05
N TYR A 447 -7.66 -4.70 16.00
CA TYR A 447 -6.79 -3.60 15.58
C TYR A 447 -7.49 -2.64 14.64
N SER A 448 -8.25 -3.15 13.67
CA SER A 448 -8.97 -2.32 12.69
C SER A 448 -10.02 -1.41 13.34
N LYS A 449 -10.58 -1.78 14.50
CA LYS A 449 -11.46 -0.93 15.29
C LYS A 449 -10.86 0.44 15.64
N GLN A 450 -9.54 0.59 15.64
CA GLN A 450 -8.90 1.89 15.85
C GLN A 450 -9.40 2.93 14.83
N ILE A 451 -9.64 2.53 13.58
CA ILE A 451 -10.17 3.40 12.53
C ILE A 451 -11.59 3.85 12.90
N SER A 452 -12.46 2.90 13.28
CA SER A 452 -13.83 3.21 13.69
C SER A 452 -13.89 4.05 14.97
N ASN A 453 -13.02 3.77 15.96
CA ASN A 453 -12.96 4.52 17.22
C ASN A 453 -12.61 6.01 17.00
N PHE A 454 -11.78 6.31 15.98
CA PHE A 454 -11.49 7.70 15.61
C PHE A 454 -12.77 8.42 15.15
N ARG A 455 -13.60 7.79 14.32
CA ARG A 455 -14.86 8.37 13.86
C ARG A 455 -15.87 8.54 14.99
N VAL A 456 -15.97 7.57 15.91
CA VAL A 456 -16.77 7.69 17.14
C VAL A 456 -16.31 8.87 17.99
N LYS A 457 -15.01 9.03 18.19
CA LYS A 457 -14.41 10.15 18.94
C LYS A 457 -14.78 11.52 18.36
N GLN A 458 -14.92 11.61 17.02
CA GLN A 458 -15.21 12.87 16.33
C GLN A 458 -16.71 13.11 16.08
N TYR A 459 -17.60 12.24 16.52
CA TYR A 459 -19.03 12.31 16.26
C TYR A 459 -19.67 13.64 16.66
N GLU A 460 -19.36 14.17 17.86
CA GLU A 460 -19.92 15.45 18.33
C GLU A 460 -19.42 16.65 17.52
N GLN A 461 -18.23 16.58 16.92
CA GLN A 461 -17.78 17.60 16.01
C GLN A 461 -18.47 17.48 14.64
N ALA A 462 -18.66 16.26 14.14
CA ALA A 462 -19.41 16.02 12.91
C ALA A 462 -20.86 16.54 12.96
N LYS A 463 -21.51 16.48 14.13
CA LYS A 463 -22.82 17.14 14.37
C LYS A 463 -22.73 18.66 14.25
N LYS A 464 -21.68 19.27 14.80
CA LYS A 464 -21.46 20.72 14.68
C LYS A 464 -21.20 21.12 13.24
N ASN A 465 -20.45 20.32 12.49
CA ASN A 465 -20.19 20.55 11.06
C ASN A 465 -21.51 20.50 10.27
N ALA A 466 -22.36 19.51 10.51
CA ALA A 466 -23.69 19.41 9.90
C ALA A 466 -24.57 20.63 10.23
N ALA A 467 -24.63 21.01 11.50
CA ALA A 467 -25.43 22.19 11.94
C ALA A 467 -24.90 23.49 11.32
N PHE A 468 -23.57 23.66 11.19
CA PHE A 468 -22.97 24.82 10.54
C PHE A 468 -23.34 24.92 9.06
N ASN A 469 -23.49 23.78 8.38
CA ASN A 469 -23.89 23.67 6.97
C ASN A 469 -25.42 23.54 6.79
N ASN A 470 -26.23 23.85 7.82
CA ASN A 470 -27.70 23.87 7.80
C ASN A 470 -28.38 22.53 7.51
N TYR A 471 -27.72 21.40 7.79
CA TYR A 471 -28.34 20.08 7.77
C TYR A 471 -29.29 19.88 8.97
N PRO A 472 -30.26 18.95 8.86
CA PRO A 472 -31.14 18.57 9.99
C PRO A 472 -30.35 18.20 11.26
N ALA A 473 -30.98 18.38 12.42
CA ALA A 473 -30.34 18.20 13.73
C ALA A 473 -29.84 16.76 14.00
N GLU A 474 -30.45 15.78 13.32
CA GLU A 474 -30.09 14.37 13.38
C GLU A 474 -28.87 14.01 12.55
N SER A 475 -28.45 14.91 11.65
CA SER A 475 -27.36 14.70 10.68
C SER A 475 -25.99 14.85 11.33
N VAL A 476 -25.02 14.18 10.72
CA VAL A 476 -23.56 14.40 10.91
C VAL A 476 -22.91 14.70 9.57
N LEU A 477 -21.79 15.40 9.60
CA LEU A 477 -21.00 15.69 8.41
C LEU A 477 -19.50 15.62 8.78
N TYR A 478 -18.88 14.50 8.47
CA TYR A 478 -17.44 14.32 8.61
C TYR A 478 -16.72 15.03 7.46
N PRO A 479 -15.64 15.77 7.75
CA PRO A 479 -14.90 16.48 6.70
C PRO A 479 -14.04 15.54 5.90
N TRP A 480 -13.76 15.90 4.63
CA TRP A 480 -12.87 15.15 3.74
C TRP A 480 -11.54 14.79 4.40
N THR A 481 -10.94 15.73 5.08
CA THR A 481 -9.71 15.53 5.84
C THR A 481 -9.91 15.87 7.30
N ALA A 482 -9.36 15.06 8.18
CA ALA A 482 -9.47 15.26 9.62
C ALA A 482 -8.09 15.14 10.30
N GLY A 483 -7.92 15.96 11.33
CA GLY A 483 -6.78 15.92 12.23
C GLY A 483 -7.23 15.85 13.68
N ARG A 484 -6.80 16.80 14.50
CA ARG A 484 -7.10 16.83 15.96
C ARG A 484 -8.58 16.94 16.31
N TYR A 485 -9.33 17.77 15.59
CA TYR A 485 -10.65 18.22 16.03
C TYR A 485 -11.83 17.65 15.23
N GLY A 486 -11.60 17.04 14.07
CA GLY A 486 -12.68 16.54 13.20
C GLY A 486 -13.47 17.65 12.49
N ASN A 487 -12.96 18.89 12.50
CA ASN A 487 -13.36 19.95 11.59
C ASN A 487 -12.48 19.87 10.33
N CYS A 488 -12.80 20.62 9.30
CA CYS A 488 -11.98 20.63 8.10
C CYS A 488 -10.54 21.06 8.37
N THR A 489 -9.59 20.43 7.70
CA THR A 489 -8.17 20.72 7.85
C THR A 489 -7.41 20.48 6.54
N GLY A 490 -6.47 21.34 6.22
CA GLY A 490 -5.31 21.19 5.31
C GLY A 490 -5.57 21.05 3.83
N THR A 491 -6.63 20.46 3.38
CA THR A 491 -6.94 20.27 1.95
C THR A 491 -8.44 20.33 1.70
N GLY A 492 -8.82 20.97 0.62
CA GLY A 492 -10.21 21.06 0.19
C GLY A 492 -10.46 20.18 -1.03
N PRO A 493 -11.69 19.97 -1.46
CA PRO A 493 -12.93 20.48 -0.89
C PRO A 493 -13.20 19.85 0.47
N CYS A 494 -13.82 20.58 1.36
CA CYS A 494 -13.90 20.15 2.76
C CYS A 494 -15.20 19.38 3.09
N VAL A 495 -16.20 20.07 3.64
CA VAL A 495 -17.46 19.45 4.06
C VAL A 495 -18.57 19.66 3.03
N ASP A 496 -18.30 20.37 1.95
CA ASP A 496 -19.29 20.88 1.00
C ASP A 496 -19.15 20.32 -0.41
N TYR A 497 -18.32 19.31 -0.63
CA TYR A 497 -18.19 18.68 -1.96
C TYR A 497 -17.97 17.17 -1.94
N GLU A 498 -17.07 16.66 -1.10
CA GLU A 498 -16.72 15.21 -1.09
C GLU A 498 -17.55 14.44 -0.06
N TYR A 499 -18.82 14.33 -0.36
CA TYR A 499 -19.83 13.75 0.52
C TYR A 499 -19.66 12.24 0.74
N HIS A 500 -19.11 11.53 -0.24
CA HIS A 500 -18.94 10.07 -0.20
C HIS A 500 -18.08 9.58 0.97
N LEU A 501 -17.16 10.40 1.51
CA LEU A 501 -16.44 10.04 2.73
C LEU A 501 -17.37 9.57 3.85
N ASN A 502 -18.55 10.20 3.99
CA ASN A 502 -19.52 9.81 5.02
C ASN A 502 -20.09 8.42 4.73
N HIS A 503 -20.34 8.08 3.47
CA HIS A 503 -20.78 6.75 3.06
C HIS A 503 -19.68 5.71 3.30
N ASP A 504 -18.42 6.05 3.04
CA ASP A 504 -17.26 5.19 3.26
C ASP A 504 -17.09 4.84 4.75
N ILE A 505 -17.32 5.82 5.64
CA ILE A 505 -17.34 5.60 7.10
C ILE A 505 -18.45 4.63 7.47
N ALA A 506 -19.67 4.84 6.94
CA ALA A 506 -20.81 3.96 7.22
C ALA A 506 -20.54 2.53 6.71
N PHE A 507 -19.96 2.39 5.51
CA PHE A 507 -19.53 1.11 4.93
C PHE A 507 -18.59 0.35 5.87
N ASN A 508 -17.53 0.99 6.35
CA ASN A 508 -16.57 0.37 7.28
C ASN A 508 -17.26 -0.06 8.59
N LEU A 509 -18.11 0.80 9.17
CA LEU A 509 -18.82 0.48 10.42
C LEU A 509 -19.77 -0.71 10.26
N VAL A 510 -20.47 -0.82 9.13
CA VAL A 510 -21.33 -1.96 8.79
C VAL A 510 -20.48 -3.22 8.58
N GLN A 511 -19.38 -3.11 7.84
CA GLN A 511 -18.53 -4.26 7.56
C GLN A 511 -17.94 -4.87 8.82
N ILE A 512 -17.37 -4.05 9.73
CA ILE A 512 -16.81 -4.58 10.99
C ILE A 512 -17.89 -5.18 11.89
N TYR A 513 -19.12 -4.65 11.86
CA TYR A 513 -20.25 -5.26 12.56
C TYR A 513 -20.62 -6.63 11.97
N ASN A 514 -20.70 -6.73 10.64
CA ASN A 514 -21.01 -7.99 9.97
C ASN A 514 -19.97 -9.07 10.26
N ILE A 515 -18.70 -8.70 10.32
CA ILE A 515 -17.58 -9.61 10.59
C ILE A 515 -17.55 -10.02 12.06
N THR A 516 -17.72 -9.08 13.00
CA THR A 516 -17.55 -9.35 14.42
C THR A 516 -18.81 -9.84 15.12
N GLN A 517 -19.99 -9.46 14.63
CA GLN A 517 -21.30 -9.65 15.25
C GLN A 517 -21.36 -9.10 16.69
N ASN A 518 -20.50 -8.13 17.02
CA ASN A 518 -20.45 -7.49 18.33
C ASN A 518 -21.52 -6.39 18.45
N LYS A 519 -22.73 -6.83 18.80
CA LYS A 519 -23.89 -5.93 18.93
C LYS A 519 -23.67 -4.86 20.02
N THR A 520 -22.98 -5.19 21.11
CA THR A 520 -22.71 -4.23 22.20
C THR A 520 -21.88 -3.06 21.69
N TRP A 521 -20.79 -3.34 20.97
CA TRP A 521 -19.98 -2.30 20.34
C TRP A 521 -20.78 -1.51 19.29
N PHE A 522 -21.56 -2.20 18.46
CA PHE A 522 -22.33 -1.57 17.40
C PHE A 522 -23.37 -0.58 17.92
N ASP A 523 -24.10 -0.96 18.98
CA ASP A 523 -25.12 -0.12 19.61
C ASP A 523 -24.52 1.03 20.46
N ASP A 524 -23.23 0.94 20.86
CA ASP A 524 -22.50 1.95 21.66
C ASP A 524 -21.80 3.00 20.78
N GLY A 525 -22.48 3.48 19.73
CA GLY A 525 -22.00 4.58 18.88
C GLY A 525 -22.08 4.33 17.39
N PRO A 526 -21.45 3.30 16.81
CA PRO A 526 -21.43 3.07 15.36
C PRO A 526 -22.81 3.12 14.69
N ARG A 527 -23.80 2.48 15.24
CA ARG A 527 -25.17 2.50 14.73
C ARG A 527 -25.74 3.91 14.64
N GLN A 528 -25.53 4.73 15.67
CA GLN A 528 -26.00 6.12 15.70
C GLN A 528 -25.30 6.95 14.62
N ILE A 529 -24.00 6.72 14.36
CA ILE A 529 -23.25 7.38 13.30
C ILE A 529 -23.88 7.07 11.95
N ILE A 530 -24.12 5.79 11.65
CA ILE A 530 -24.70 5.32 10.38
C ILE A 530 -26.10 5.95 10.16
N GLU A 531 -26.97 5.94 11.17
CA GLU A 531 -28.27 6.60 11.11
C GLU A 531 -28.14 8.11 10.85
N SER A 532 -27.20 8.78 11.49
CA SER A 532 -26.99 10.22 11.33
C SER A 532 -26.40 10.57 9.96
N ILE A 533 -25.57 9.70 9.38
CA ILE A 533 -25.10 9.85 7.99
C ILE A 533 -26.30 9.67 7.04
N ALA A 534 -27.19 8.71 7.25
CA ALA A 534 -28.39 8.55 6.42
C ALA A 534 -29.32 9.77 6.47
N HIS A 535 -29.44 10.45 7.62
CA HIS A 535 -30.15 11.73 7.71
C HIS A 535 -29.48 12.82 6.89
N MET A 536 -28.15 12.90 6.89
CA MET A 536 -27.39 13.83 6.03
C MET A 536 -27.63 13.51 4.57
N THR A 537 -27.47 12.25 4.17
CA THR A 537 -27.66 11.77 2.79
C THR A 537 -29.06 12.06 2.26
N GLY A 538 -30.11 11.77 3.07
CA GLY A 538 -31.48 12.08 2.68
C GLY A 538 -31.77 13.58 2.51
N ASN A 539 -30.96 14.46 3.12
CA ASN A 539 -31.06 15.91 2.92
C ASN A 539 -30.17 16.41 1.75
N LEU A 540 -29.15 15.64 1.36
CA LEU A 540 -28.28 15.96 0.24
C LEU A 540 -28.95 15.71 -1.11
N LEU A 541 -29.86 14.72 -1.18
CA LEU A 541 -30.54 14.29 -2.40
C LEU A 541 -31.67 15.25 -2.77
N ASP A 542 -31.55 15.88 -3.94
CA ASP A 542 -32.55 16.78 -4.52
C ASP A 542 -33.49 16.03 -5.50
N TYR A 543 -34.80 16.25 -5.37
CA TYR A 543 -35.78 15.62 -6.25
C TYR A 543 -36.00 16.41 -7.54
N ASN A 544 -35.79 15.76 -8.68
CA ASN A 544 -36.05 16.32 -10.00
C ASN A 544 -37.50 16.01 -10.43
N GLU A 545 -38.35 17.01 -10.47
CA GLU A 545 -39.75 16.88 -10.84
C GLU A 545 -39.97 16.44 -12.29
N THR A 546 -38.96 16.62 -13.17
CA THR A 546 -39.05 16.26 -14.60
C THR A 546 -38.76 14.78 -14.83
N THR A 547 -37.68 14.29 -14.28
CA THR A 547 -37.23 12.88 -14.40
C THR A 547 -37.90 11.97 -13.35
N LYS A 548 -38.40 12.54 -12.26
CA LYS A 548 -38.93 11.83 -11.09
C LYS A 548 -37.89 11.01 -10.38
N THR A 549 -36.65 11.51 -10.40
CA THR A 549 -35.48 10.89 -9.78
C THR A 549 -34.80 11.82 -8.78
N TYR A 550 -33.91 11.27 -7.96
CA TYR A 550 -33.07 12.02 -7.04
C TYR A 550 -31.65 12.14 -7.56
N TRP A 551 -31.02 13.28 -7.37
CA TRP A 551 -29.67 13.57 -7.80
C TRP A 551 -28.92 14.49 -6.83
N ILE A 552 -27.62 14.70 -7.04
CA ILE A 552 -26.77 15.55 -6.20
C ILE A 552 -26.12 16.62 -7.07
N HIS A 553 -26.13 17.86 -6.58
CA HIS A 553 -25.52 19.01 -7.24
C HIS A 553 -24.18 19.37 -6.63
N ASN A 554 -23.27 19.90 -7.45
CA ASN A 554 -22.02 20.57 -7.06
C ASN A 554 -21.21 19.75 -6.06
N MET A 555 -20.65 18.66 -6.54
CA MET A 555 -19.88 17.71 -5.74
C MET A 555 -18.53 17.38 -6.38
N THR A 556 -17.68 16.70 -5.64
CA THR A 556 -16.49 16.00 -6.14
C THR A 556 -16.69 14.52 -5.86
N ASP A 557 -16.55 13.68 -6.87
CA ASP A 557 -16.57 12.22 -6.74
C ASP A 557 -15.14 11.70 -6.38
N PRO A 558 -14.91 10.41 -6.13
CA PRO A 558 -13.56 9.88 -5.83
C PRO A 558 -12.47 10.35 -6.78
N ASP A 559 -12.74 10.55 -8.06
CA ASP A 559 -11.80 11.19 -8.99
C ASP A 559 -11.74 12.71 -8.80
N GLU A 560 -10.77 13.17 -8.04
CA GLU A 560 -10.53 14.60 -7.75
C GLU A 560 -10.14 15.45 -8.99
N TYR A 561 -9.96 14.86 -10.17
CA TYR A 561 -9.82 15.64 -11.43
C TYR A 561 -11.16 16.24 -11.86
N ALA A 562 -12.27 15.63 -11.45
CA ALA A 562 -13.63 16.09 -11.74
C ALA A 562 -14.21 16.80 -10.52
N ASN A 563 -14.11 18.14 -10.49
CA ASN A 563 -14.54 18.99 -9.38
C ASN A 563 -15.73 19.85 -9.79
N HIS A 564 -16.62 20.19 -8.85
CA HIS A 564 -17.84 20.97 -9.07
C HIS A 564 -18.74 20.35 -10.14
N ILE A 565 -18.88 19.03 -10.09
CA ILE A 565 -19.72 18.25 -10.99
C ILE A 565 -21.11 18.03 -10.40
N ASP A 566 -22.06 17.64 -11.24
CA ASP A 566 -23.39 17.21 -10.83
C ASP A 566 -23.51 15.69 -11.00
N ASN A 567 -24.11 15.04 -10.01
CA ASN A 567 -24.54 13.66 -10.06
C ASN A 567 -23.40 12.67 -10.35
N GLY A 568 -22.35 12.69 -9.51
CA GLY A 568 -21.26 11.73 -9.59
C GLY A 568 -21.74 10.31 -9.33
N ALA A 569 -21.32 9.36 -10.18
CA ALA A 569 -21.85 8.00 -10.21
C ALA A 569 -21.63 7.24 -8.91
N PHE A 570 -20.44 7.34 -8.34
CA PHE A 570 -20.13 6.65 -7.09
C PHE A 570 -20.92 7.23 -5.92
N THR A 571 -20.95 8.55 -5.76
CA THR A 571 -21.63 9.17 -4.63
C THR A 571 -23.12 8.96 -4.68
N ILE A 572 -23.75 9.04 -5.87
CA ILE A 572 -25.20 8.82 -5.97
C ILE A 572 -25.57 7.36 -5.69
N ALA A 573 -24.80 6.40 -6.20
CA ALA A 573 -25.03 4.99 -5.97
C ALA A 573 -24.78 4.59 -4.49
N SER A 574 -23.71 5.09 -3.89
CA SER A 574 -23.42 4.85 -2.46
C SER A 574 -24.44 5.51 -1.54
N SER A 575 -25.06 6.63 -1.96
CA SER A 575 -26.21 7.23 -1.27
C SER A 575 -27.41 6.28 -1.24
N ALA A 576 -27.77 5.71 -2.41
CA ALA A 576 -28.85 4.75 -2.52
C ALA A 576 -28.60 3.49 -1.70
N ASP A 577 -27.40 2.92 -1.78
CA ASP A 577 -26.99 1.74 -1.02
C ASP A 577 -27.03 1.99 0.49
N LEU A 578 -26.49 3.09 0.98
CA LEU A 578 -26.53 3.47 2.39
C LEU A 578 -27.97 3.54 2.93
N LEU A 579 -28.87 4.24 2.21
CA LEU A 579 -30.26 4.38 2.64
C LEU A 579 -30.99 3.04 2.66
N PHE A 580 -30.68 2.14 1.73
CA PHE A 580 -31.17 0.76 1.72
C PHE A 580 -30.62 -0.03 2.93
N VAL A 581 -29.31 -0.02 3.15
CA VAL A 581 -28.65 -0.75 4.25
C VAL A 581 -29.18 -0.29 5.62
N VAL A 582 -29.36 1.01 5.82
CA VAL A 582 -29.91 1.52 7.09
C VAL A 582 -31.35 1.05 7.32
N ASN A 583 -32.17 1.01 6.28
CA ASN A 583 -33.50 0.44 6.37
C ASN A 583 -33.49 -1.07 6.69
N GLU A 584 -32.53 -1.84 6.17
CA GLU A 584 -32.34 -3.25 6.54
C GLU A 584 -31.91 -3.40 8.01
N LEU A 585 -30.99 -2.56 8.48
CA LEU A 585 -30.57 -2.55 9.89
C LEU A 585 -31.76 -2.25 10.83
N ARG A 586 -32.62 -1.27 10.46
CA ARG A 586 -33.86 -0.96 11.22
C ARG A 586 -34.79 -2.16 11.22
N ARG A 587 -35.06 -2.76 10.07
CA ARG A 587 -35.93 -3.97 9.97
C ARG A 587 -35.40 -5.12 10.81
N ASN A 588 -34.09 -5.40 10.77
CA ASN A 588 -33.46 -6.46 11.53
C ASN A 588 -33.51 -6.23 13.05
N ASN A 589 -33.62 -4.98 13.48
CA ASN A 589 -33.83 -4.60 14.88
C ASN A 589 -35.32 -4.51 15.28
N GLY A 590 -36.25 -4.81 14.36
CA GLY A 590 -37.72 -4.74 14.63
C GLY A 590 -38.27 -3.31 14.65
N GLU A 591 -37.58 -2.38 14.04
CA GLU A 591 -37.95 -0.96 13.90
C GLU A 591 -38.68 -0.71 12.59
N ALA A 592 -39.47 0.37 12.52
CA ALA A 592 -40.08 0.79 11.27
C ALA A 592 -39.02 1.33 10.30
N ILE A 593 -39.10 0.93 9.03
CA ILE A 593 -38.28 1.52 7.99
C ILE A 593 -38.67 2.97 7.73
N ASN A 594 -37.76 3.75 7.18
CA ASN A 594 -38.04 5.09 6.69
C ASN A 594 -38.48 4.98 5.21
N GLU A 595 -39.77 5.22 4.95
CA GLU A 595 -40.35 5.08 3.60
C GLU A 595 -39.79 6.12 2.62
N THR A 596 -39.39 7.31 3.08
CA THR A 596 -38.74 8.32 2.25
C THR A 596 -37.35 7.85 1.80
N TRP A 597 -36.56 7.29 2.71
CA TRP A 597 -35.25 6.72 2.35
C TRP A 597 -35.38 5.53 1.39
N LYS A 598 -36.42 4.71 1.57
CA LYS A 598 -36.72 3.64 0.61
C LYS A 598 -37.03 4.20 -0.77
N GLU A 599 -37.87 5.21 -0.86
CA GLU A 599 -38.23 5.83 -2.12
C GLU A 599 -37.02 6.50 -2.78
N MET A 600 -36.16 7.19 -2.01
CA MET A 600 -34.92 7.77 -2.48
C MET A 600 -33.97 6.71 -3.05
N SER A 601 -33.74 5.61 -2.29
CA SER A 601 -32.83 4.55 -2.71
C SER A 601 -33.27 3.81 -3.99
N GLU A 602 -34.57 3.75 -4.25
CA GLU A 602 -35.15 3.07 -5.42
C GLU A 602 -35.24 3.97 -6.68
N ASN A 603 -35.04 5.30 -6.56
CA ASN A 603 -35.32 6.27 -7.62
C ASN A 603 -34.19 7.31 -7.83
N ILE A 604 -32.95 6.91 -7.75
CA ILE A 604 -31.82 7.80 -8.10
C ILE A 604 -31.71 8.00 -9.63
N GLU A 605 -31.16 9.13 -10.05
CA GLU A 605 -30.76 9.36 -11.44
C GLU A 605 -29.34 8.81 -11.66
N PHE A 606 -29.25 7.62 -12.22
CA PHE A 606 -27.98 6.95 -12.45
C PHE A 606 -27.39 7.37 -13.80
N PRO A 607 -26.20 8.03 -13.84
CA PRO A 607 -25.67 8.60 -15.06
C PRO A 607 -25.12 7.51 -16.00
N THR A 608 -25.77 7.31 -17.15
CA THR A 608 -25.37 6.30 -18.14
C THR A 608 -25.36 6.89 -19.55
N ALA A 609 -24.33 6.58 -20.32
CA ALA A 609 -24.23 6.94 -21.74
C ALA A 609 -25.13 6.08 -22.61
N ALA A 610 -25.44 6.55 -23.85
CA ALA A 610 -26.15 5.75 -24.85
C ALA A 610 -25.37 4.50 -25.32
N SER A 611 -24.12 4.35 -24.94
CA SER A 611 -23.23 3.22 -25.19
C SER A 611 -23.19 2.22 -24.04
N ASP A 612 -24.05 2.34 -23.06
CA ASP A 612 -24.13 1.57 -21.82
C ASP A 612 -22.92 1.75 -20.86
N ILE A 613 -21.99 2.67 -21.16
CA ILE A 613 -20.91 3.06 -20.23
C ILE A 613 -21.51 3.92 -19.13
N THR A 614 -21.22 3.63 -17.88
CA THR A 614 -21.56 4.50 -16.76
C THR A 614 -20.72 5.77 -16.85
N LEU A 615 -21.38 6.93 -16.88
CA LEU A 615 -20.69 8.21 -16.82
C LEU A 615 -20.20 8.46 -15.40
N GLU A 616 -18.98 8.94 -15.25
CA GLU A 616 -18.46 9.36 -13.95
C GLU A 616 -19.33 10.49 -13.34
N TYR A 617 -19.83 11.40 -14.18
CA TYR A 617 -20.78 12.45 -13.79
C TYR A 617 -21.70 12.82 -14.94
N GLN A 618 -22.80 13.50 -14.63
CA GLN A 618 -23.93 13.75 -15.56
C GLN A 618 -23.54 14.36 -16.91
N THR A 619 -22.52 15.21 -16.97
CA THR A 619 -22.13 15.93 -18.20
C THR A 619 -20.78 15.48 -18.76
N MET A 620 -20.31 14.31 -18.34
CA MET A 620 -19.04 13.75 -18.81
C MET A 620 -19.01 13.57 -20.32
N ASP A 621 -17.94 13.97 -20.97
CA ASP A 621 -17.65 13.71 -22.36
C ASP A 621 -16.60 12.60 -22.54
N ASN A 622 -16.25 12.27 -23.77
CA ASN A 622 -15.27 11.20 -24.04
C ASN A 622 -13.81 11.62 -23.85
N ASN A 623 -13.54 12.80 -23.32
CA ASN A 623 -12.18 13.34 -23.07
C ASN A 623 -11.77 13.23 -21.61
N VAL A 624 -12.42 12.38 -20.83
CA VAL A 624 -12.10 12.17 -19.42
C VAL A 624 -10.73 11.51 -19.27
N ASN A 625 -9.97 11.93 -18.26
CA ASN A 625 -8.77 11.29 -17.76
C ASN A 625 -8.90 11.16 -16.25
N VAL A 626 -8.88 9.95 -15.74
CA VAL A 626 -9.24 9.60 -14.37
C VAL A 626 -8.00 9.54 -13.50
N LYS A 627 -7.98 10.24 -12.36
CA LYS A 627 -6.86 10.19 -11.40
C LYS A 627 -6.79 8.85 -10.68
N GLN A 628 -7.94 8.37 -10.22
CA GLN A 628 -8.05 7.18 -9.36
C GLN A 628 -9.36 6.43 -9.57
N ALA A 629 -9.54 5.30 -8.88
CA ALA A 629 -10.76 4.52 -8.94
C ALA A 629 -11.98 5.37 -8.54
N ASP A 630 -13.00 5.34 -9.38
CA ASP A 630 -14.29 6.01 -9.24
C ASP A 630 -15.41 5.06 -9.69
N VAL A 631 -15.85 5.10 -10.92
CA VAL A 631 -16.93 4.25 -11.44
C VAL A 631 -16.71 2.76 -11.19
N ILE A 632 -15.47 2.27 -11.26
CA ILE A 632 -15.18 0.85 -10.97
C ILE A 632 -15.45 0.44 -9.51
N LEU A 633 -15.56 1.41 -8.59
CA LEU A 633 -15.96 1.18 -7.21
C LEU A 633 -17.42 0.74 -7.07
N LEU A 634 -18.25 1.02 -8.06
CA LEU A 634 -19.63 0.49 -8.15
C LEU A 634 -19.65 -1.04 -8.25
N ALA A 635 -18.68 -1.61 -8.99
CA ALA A 635 -18.58 -3.06 -9.16
C ALA A 635 -17.93 -3.73 -7.95
N TYR A 636 -17.00 -3.07 -7.28
CA TYR A 636 -16.41 -3.45 -5.99
C TYR A 636 -15.77 -2.19 -5.34
N PRO A 637 -15.98 -1.95 -4.03
CA PRO A 637 -16.64 -2.80 -3.03
C PRO A 637 -18.17 -2.62 -2.89
N LEU A 638 -18.78 -1.66 -3.62
CA LEU A 638 -20.22 -1.37 -3.47
C LEU A 638 -21.13 -2.54 -3.91
N ASP A 639 -20.63 -3.41 -4.82
CA ASP A 639 -21.38 -4.53 -5.43
C ASP A 639 -22.78 -4.10 -5.95
N TYR A 640 -22.84 -2.87 -6.51
CA TYR A 640 -24.08 -2.23 -6.94
C TYR A 640 -24.80 -3.06 -8.01
N ASP A 641 -26.07 -3.34 -7.82
CA ASP A 641 -26.89 -4.19 -8.71
C ASP A 641 -28.25 -3.59 -9.08
N GLN A 642 -28.45 -2.28 -8.76
CA GLN A 642 -29.67 -1.55 -9.09
C GLN A 642 -29.54 -0.84 -10.46
N ASN A 643 -30.59 -0.17 -10.91
CA ASN A 643 -30.63 0.63 -12.14
C ASN A 643 -30.22 -0.14 -13.42
N ASN A 644 -30.46 -1.47 -13.45
CA ASN A 644 -30.02 -2.38 -14.51
C ASN A 644 -28.50 -2.43 -14.74
N TYR A 645 -27.70 -2.06 -13.75
CA TYR A 645 -26.23 -2.14 -13.80
C TYR A 645 -25.78 -3.61 -13.71
N THR A 646 -25.51 -4.21 -14.85
CA THR A 646 -25.28 -5.66 -15.02
C THR A 646 -23.78 -6.02 -15.01
N ALA A 647 -23.49 -7.32 -15.01
CA ALA A 647 -22.10 -7.79 -15.16
C ALA A 647 -21.43 -7.35 -16.47
N SER A 648 -22.21 -7.14 -17.54
CA SER A 648 -21.68 -6.62 -18.81
C SER A 648 -21.29 -5.16 -18.72
N ASP A 649 -22.06 -4.36 -17.98
CA ASP A 649 -21.78 -2.92 -17.78
C ASP A 649 -20.54 -2.76 -16.90
N LYS A 650 -20.41 -3.57 -15.84
CA LYS A 650 -19.23 -3.62 -14.96
C LYS A 650 -17.93 -3.96 -15.71
N LEU A 651 -17.99 -4.88 -16.68
CA LEU A 651 -16.84 -5.19 -17.54
C LEU A 651 -16.56 -4.05 -18.54
N LEU A 652 -17.60 -3.47 -19.12
CA LEU A 652 -17.47 -2.36 -20.05
C LEU A 652 -16.85 -1.13 -19.37
N ASP A 653 -17.26 -0.84 -18.15
CA ASP A 653 -16.68 0.23 -17.33
C ASP A 653 -15.23 -0.06 -16.94
N LEU A 654 -14.89 -1.30 -16.56
CA LEU A 654 -13.51 -1.68 -16.31
C LEU A 654 -12.63 -1.40 -17.53
N ASP A 655 -13.05 -1.84 -18.72
CA ASP A 655 -12.30 -1.66 -19.96
C ASP A 655 -12.17 -0.17 -20.32
N TYR A 656 -13.24 0.60 -20.15
CA TYR A 656 -13.25 2.04 -20.46
C TYR A 656 -12.35 2.83 -19.51
N TYR A 657 -12.56 2.72 -18.20
CA TYR A 657 -11.86 3.54 -17.21
C TYR A 657 -10.39 3.12 -17.02
N SER A 658 -10.04 1.83 -17.17
CA SER A 658 -8.64 1.40 -17.13
C SER A 658 -7.81 2.00 -18.28
N ASN A 659 -8.40 2.21 -19.45
CA ASN A 659 -7.75 2.90 -20.57
C ASN A 659 -7.70 4.45 -20.41
N ARG A 660 -8.38 4.99 -19.40
CA ARG A 660 -8.43 6.43 -19.07
C ARG A 660 -7.65 6.77 -17.80
N GLN A 661 -7.12 5.76 -17.13
CA GLN A 661 -6.39 5.96 -15.90
C GLN A 661 -5.13 6.79 -16.12
N SER A 662 -4.98 7.85 -15.33
CA SER A 662 -3.76 8.67 -15.31
C SER A 662 -2.54 7.82 -14.92
N PRO A 663 -1.41 7.94 -15.63
CA PRO A 663 -0.17 7.28 -15.25
C PRO A 663 0.39 7.79 -13.90
N ASN A 664 -0.08 8.95 -13.44
CA ASN A 664 0.29 9.56 -12.16
C ASN A 664 -0.76 9.29 -11.07
N GLY A 665 -1.65 8.33 -11.27
CA GLY A 665 -2.65 7.94 -10.28
C GLY A 665 -2.05 7.16 -9.11
N PRO A 666 -2.76 7.14 -7.95
CA PRO A 666 -2.26 6.50 -6.73
C PRO A 666 -2.33 4.98 -6.76
N ALA A 667 -1.47 4.35 -5.98
CA ALA A 667 -1.21 2.91 -5.91
C ALA A 667 -2.42 2.02 -5.52
N MET A 668 -3.57 2.58 -5.21
CA MET A 668 -4.75 1.82 -4.77
C MET A 668 -5.68 1.41 -5.91
N THR A 669 -5.73 2.17 -7.02
CA THR A 669 -6.70 1.98 -8.11
C THR A 669 -6.67 0.58 -8.71
N TYR A 670 -5.50 0.06 -9.05
CA TYR A 670 -5.39 -1.24 -9.72
C TYR A 670 -5.73 -2.43 -8.82
N SER A 671 -5.77 -2.24 -7.50
CA SER A 671 -6.33 -3.26 -6.58
C SER A 671 -7.81 -3.50 -6.86
N ILE A 672 -8.58 -2.45 -7.09
CA ILE A 672 -10.00 -2.56 -7.48
C ILE A 672 -10.13 -3.20 -8.86
N SER A 673 -9.34 -2.73 -9.83
CA SER A 673 -9.34 -3.32 -11.18
C SER A 673 -9.04 -4.83 -11.15
N ALA A 674 -8.11 -5.28 -10.30
CA ALA A 674 -7.82 -6.71 -10.11
C ALA A 674 -9.02 -7.50 -9.58
N ILE A 675 -9.75 -6.96 -8.58
CA ILE A 675 -10.93 -7.57 -7.99
C ILE A 675 -12.07 -7.63 -8.99
N VAL A 676 -12.33 -6.52 -9.70
CA VAL A 676 -13.37 -6.42 -10.72
C VAL A 676 -13.08 -7.35 -11.91
N ALA A 677 -11.83 -7.35 -12.41
CA ALA A 677 -11.40 -8.25 -13.47
C ALA A 677 -11.55 -9.74 -13.08
N ASN A 678 -11.17 -10.10 -11.84
CA ASN A 678 -11.35 -11.49 -11.37
C ASN A 678 -12.82 -11.89 -11.27
N THR A 679 -13.72 -10.94 -11.06
CA THR A 679 -15.16 -11.21 -10.94
C THR A 679 -15.86 -11.23 -12.29
N PHE A 680 -15.55 -10.32 -13.22
CA PHE A 680 -16.34 -10.07 -14.42
C PHE A 680 -15.60 -10.33 -15.73
N SER A 681 -14.26 -10.28 -15.77
CA SER A 681 -13.52 -10.57 -17.00
C SER A 681 -13.76 -12.02 -17.46
N PRO A 682 -13.98 -12.25 -18.76
CA PRO A 682 -14.10 -13.62 -19.30
C PRO A 682 -12.77 -14.37 -19.25
N SER A 683 -11.64 -13.69 -19.15
CA SER A 683 -10.29 -14.27 -19.04
C SER A 683 -9.76 -14.14 -17.62
N GLY A 684 -9.49 -15.26 -16.94
CA GLY A 684 -8.85 -15.25 -15.62
C GLY A 684 -7.43 -14.66 -15.60
N CYS A 685 -6.77 -14.56 -16.76
CA CYS A 685 -5.41 -14.01 -16.88
C CYS A 685 -5.36 -12.51 -16.72
N ALA A 686 -6.42 -11.79 -17.11
CA ALA A 686 -6.50 -10.34 -16.92
C ALA A 686 -6.44 -9.96 -15.44
N ALA A 687 -7.09 -10.75 -14.57
CA ALA A 687 -7.02 -10.55 -13.12
C ALA A 687 -5.59 -10.63 -12.58
N TYR A 688 -4.75 -11.52 -13.14
CA TYR A 688 -3.33 -11.59 -12.77
C TYR A 688 -2.56 -10.36 -13.20
N THR A 689 -2.75 -9.90 -14.44
CA THR A 689 -2.11 -8.68 -14.96
C THR A 689 -2.46 -7.45 -14.10
N PHE A 690 -3.74 -7.27 -13.78
CA PHE A 690 -4.17 -6.19 -12.89
C PHE A 690 -3.65 -6.35 -11.45
N THR A 691 -3.53 -7.60 -10.95
CA THR A 691 -2.91 -7.87 -9.65
C THR A 691 -1.46 -7.39 -9.64
N LEU A 692 -0.66 -7.76 -10.63
CA LEU A 692 0.72 -7.29 -10.74
C LEU A 692 0.79 -5.76 -10.84
N ASN A 693 -0.14 -5.13 -11.56
CA ASN A 693 -0.22 -3.68 -11.66
C ASN A 693 -0.59 -3.00 -10.32
N GLY A 694 -1.35 -3.69 -9.47
CA GLY A 694 -1.65 -3.23 -8.11
C GLY A 694 -0.47 -3.30 -7.13
N PHE A 695 0.61 -3.99 -7.47
CA PHE A 695 1.78 -4.20 -6.59
C PHE A 695 3.08 -3.64 -7.19
N LEU A 696 3.54 -4.22 -8.30
CA LEU A 696 4.92 -4.09 -8.76
C LEU A 696 5.35 -2.66 -9.08
N PRO A 697 4.57 -1.83 -9.78
CA PRO A 697 4.99 -0.47 -10.12
C PRO A 697 5.16 0.45 -8.90
N TYR A 698 4.56 0.11 -7.79
CA TYR A 698 4.48 0.97 -6.59
C TYR A 698 5.38 0.51 -5.44
N LEU A 699 5.80 -0.76 -5.42
CA LEU A 699 6.71 -1.28 -4.40
C LEU A 699 8.12 -0.70 -4.59
N ARG A 700 8.77 -0.34 -3.49
CA ARG A 700 10.13 0.18 -3.48
C ARG A 700 11.07 -0.70 -2.67
N ALA A 701 12.12 -1.16 -3.32
CA ALA A 701 13.27 -1.74 -2.62
C ALA A 701 13.95 -0.65 -1.75
N PRO A 702 14.65 -1.04 -0.64
CA PRO A 702 14.90 -2.43 -0.24
C PRO A 702 13.82 -3.07 0.63
N PHE A 703 12.90 -2.29 1.24
CA PHE A 703 12.00 -2.79 2.28
C PHE A 703 10.56 -2.97 1.82
N TYR A 704 10.30 -2.92 0.52
CA TYR A 704 8.99 -3.16 -0.10
C TYR A 704 7.86 -2.30 0.48
N GLN A 705 8.17 -1.04 0.75
CA GLN A 705 7.18 -0.01 1.07
C GLN A 705 6.52 0.49 -0.22
N PHE A 706 5.22 0.74 -0.18
CA PHE A 706 4.54 1.38 -1.30
C PHE A 706 4.91 2.85 -1.42
N SER A 707 5.13 3.30 -2.65
CA SER A 707 5.01 4.70 -3.03
C SER A 707 3.61 4.97 -3.57
N GLU A 708 3.11 6.17 -3.39
CA GLU A 708 1.80 6.58 -3.93
C GLU A 708 1.76 6.49 -5.46
N GLN A 709 2.87 6.82 -6.13
CA GLN A 709 2.95 6.82 -7.59
C GLN A 709 3.89 5.73 -8.11
N ASN A 710 3.68 5.36 -9.38
CA ASN A 710 4.50 4.37 -10.06
C ASN A 710 5.91 4.89 -10.46
N ASP A 711 6.14 6.21 -10.48
CA ASP A 711 7.44 6.85 -10.72
C ASP A 711 7.69 7.95 -9.66
N ASP A 712 8.79 7.83 -8.91
CA ASP A 712 9.19 8.81 -7.91
C ASP A 712 10.03 9.96 -8.47
N ASN A 713 10.34 9.94 -9.76
CA ASN A 713 11.15 10.96 -10.40
C ASN A 713 10.29 12.19 -10.74
N VAL A 714 10.49 13.28 -10.01
CA VAL A 714 9.75 14.54 -10.18
C VAL A 714 9.74 15.09 -11.61
N LYS A 715 10.75 14.75 -12.44
CA LYS A 715 10.79 15.16 -13.84
C LYS A 715 9.86 14.37 -14.76
N ARG A 716 9.35 13.22 -14.30
CA ARG A 716 8.51 12.32 -15.10
C ARG A 716 7.12 12.12 -14.52
N ASN A 717 6.92 12.38 -13.22
CA ASN A 717 5.67 12.12 -12.51
C ASN A 717 4.75 13.35 -12.38
N GLY A 718 4.91 14.36 -13.24
CA GLY A 718 4.12 15.59 -13.16
C GLY A 718 4.58 16.57 -12.05
N HIS A 719 5.85 16.53 -11.66
CA HIS A 719 6.45 17.37 -10.61
C HIS A 719 5.84 17.16 -9.22
N GLN A 720 5.46 15.93 -8.91
CA GLN A 720 4.82 15.58 -7.64
C GLN A 720 5.81 14.94 -6.66
N ASN A 721 5.51 15.08 -5.36
CA ASN A 721 6.14 14.36 -4.26
C ASN A 721 5.20 13.26 -3.77
N PRO A 722 5.32 12.01 -4.24
CA PRO A 722 4.42 10.93 -3.83
C PRO A 722 4.50 10.67 -2.32
N ALA A 723 3.39 10.32 -1.68
CA ALA A 723 3.41 9.86 -0.29
C ALA A 723 4.27 8.60 -0.16
N PHE A 724 5.08 8.52 0.91
CA PHE A 724 5.95 7.38 1.18
C PHE A 724 6.29 7.27 2.69
N PRO A 725 6.14 6.07 3.33
CA PRO A 725 5.39 4.94 2.80
C PRO A 725 3.93 5.33 2.51
N PHE A 726 3.26 4.63 1.60
CA PHE A 726 1.86 4.85 1.26
C PHE A 726 1.01 3.69 1.75
N LEU A 727 0.43 3.82 2.96
CA LEU A 727 -0.33 2.74 3.60
C LEU A 727 -1.63 2.41 2.87
N THR A 728 -2.21 3.37 2.16
CA THR A 728 -3.39 3.14 1.32
C THR A 728 -3.12 2.10 0.23
N GLY A 729 -1.93 2.15 -0.40
CA GLY A 729 -1.48 1.12 -1.34
C GLY A 729 -1.36 -0.26 -0.70
N HIS A 730 -0.75 -0.33 0.49
CA HIS A 730 -0.69 -1.58 1.27
C HIS A 730 -2.09 -2.10 1.62
N GLY A 731 -3.02 -1.20 1.99
CA GLY A 731 -4.40 -1.54 2.30
C GLY A 731 -5.16 -2.08 1.10
N GLY A 732 -5.15 -1.36 -0.03
CA GLY A 732 -5.79 -1.77 -1.27
C GLY A 732 -5.28 -3.12 -1.76
N ALA A 733 -3.95 -3.30 -1.84
CA ALA A 733 -3.33 -4.57 -2.23
C ALA A 733 -3.72 -5.74 -1.30
N ASN A 734 -3.92 -5.46 -0.01
CA ASN A 734 -4.36 -6.44 0.99
C ASN A 734 -5.82 -6.94 0.78
N THR A 735 -6.60 -6.29 -0.08
CA THR A 735 -7.99 -6.69 -0.40
C THR A 735 -8.08 -7.65 -1.59
N ILE A 736 -7.06 -7.75 -2.44
CA ILE A 736 -7.14 -8.49 -3.72
C ILE A 736 -7.43 -9.99 -3.49
N THR A 737 -6.73 -10.64 -2.58
CA THR A 737 -6.87 -12.09 -2.37
C THR A 737 -8.22 -12.47 -1.77
N PRO A 738 -8.73 -11.86 -0.67
CA PRO A 738 -10.02 -12.25 -0.12
C PRO A 738 -11.21 -11.79 -0.96
N PHE A 739 -11.19 -10.57 -1.49
CA PHE A 739 -12.35 -10.04 -2.21
C PHE A 739 -12.30 -10.30 -3.71
N GLY A 740 -11.09 -10.43 -4.29
CA GLY A 740 -10.87 -10.80 -5.68
C GLY A 740 -10.85 -12.33 -5.85
N PHE A 741 -9.80 -13.01 -5.39
CA PHE A 741 -9.61 -14.43 -5.70
C PHE A 741 -10.61 -15.34 -4.99
N LEU A 742 -10.91 -15.13 -3.71
CA LEU A 742 -11.99 -15.83 -3.01
C LEU A 742 -13.38 -15.31 -3.42
N GLY A 743 -13.47 -14.06 -3.87
CA GLY A 743 -14.73 -13.41 -4.21
C GLY A 743 -15.66 -13.23 -3.01
N LEU A 744 -15.08 -13.03 -1.81
CA LEU A 744 -15.83 -12.78 -0.59
C LEU A 744 -16.66 -11.50 -0.69
N ARG A 745 -17.90 -11.52 -0.15
CA ARG A 745 -18.74 -10.33 0.10
C ARG A 745 -19.19 -10.32 1.55
N THR A 746 -19.11 -9.16 2.19
CA THR A 746 -19.38 -8.99 3.64
C THR A 746 -20.71 -8.27 3.94
N ASP A 747 -21.36 -7.77 2.93
CA ASP A 747 -22.67 -7.08 2.97
C ASP A 747 -23.87 -8.05 3.03
N ARG A 748 -23.65 -9.33 2.72
CA ARG A 748 -24.68 -10.35 2.65
C ARG A 748 -24.94 -11.03 4.00
N PRO A 749 -26.18 -11.49 4.27
CA PRO A 749 -26.54 -12.11 5.57
C PRO A 749 -25.82 -13.44 5.83
N ASN A 750 -25.42 -14.15 4.78
CA ASN A 750 -24.66 -15.40 4.81
C ASN A 750 -23.28 -15.18 4.19
N LEU A 751 -22.34 -16.05 4.53
CA LEU A 751 -21.03 -16.04 3.86
C LEU A 751 -21.22 -16.28 2.37
N PHE A 752 -20.97 -15.27 1.58
CA PHE A 752 -20.97 -15.38 0.11
C PHE A 752 -19.55 -15.37 -0.42
N ILE A 753 -19.24 -16.33 -1.31
CA ILE A 753 -17.97 -16.42 -2.03
C ILE A 753 -18.21 -16.77 -3.49
N ASN A 754 -17.29 -16.34 -4.35
CA ASN A 754 -17.28 -16.71 -5.77
C ASN A 754 -15.84 -16.98 -6.24
N PRO A 755 -15.22 -18.07 -5.76
CA PRO A 755 -13.79 -18.28 -5.88
C PRO A 755 -13.33 -18.51 -7.32
N SER A 756 -12.26 -17.81 -7.70
CA SER A 756 -11.56 -17.97 -8.99
C SER A 756 -10.10 -17.59 -8.81
N LEU A 757 -9.19 -18.53 -8.99
CA LEU A 757 -7.76 -18.29 -8.87
C LEU A 757 -7.15 -18.10 -10.26
N PRO A 758 -6.42 -17.02 -10.53
CA PRO A 758 -5.74 -16.82 -11.81
C PRO A 758 -4.86 -18.02 -12.20
N PRO A 759 -4.82 -18.43 -13.47
CA PRO A 759 -4.12 -19.64 -13.90
C PRO A 759 -2.61 -19.63 -13.66
N GLN A 760 -2.01 -18.46 -13.51
CA GLN A 760 -0.60 -18.28 -13.17
C GLN A 760 -0.29 -18.65 -11.71
N ILE A 761 -1.31 -18.60 -10.83
CA ILE A 761 -1.18 -18.92 -9.40
C ILE A 761 -1.69 -20.35 -9.17
N PRO A 762 -0.81 -21.34 -8.96
CA PRO A 762 -1.22 -22.73 -8.81
C PRO A 762 -1.86 -23.06 -7.46
N HIS A 763 -1.47 -22.32 -6.41
CA HIS A 763 -1.94 -22.53 -5.05
C HIS A 763 -1.91 -21.21 -4.26
N LEU A 764 -2.91 -21.03 -3.38
CA LEU A 764 -3.00 -19.93 -2.43
C LEU A 764 -3.61 -20.45 -1.12
N LYS A 765 -2.91 -20.24 0.00
CA LYS A 765 -3.50 -20.31 1.33
C LYS A 765 -3.78 -18.88 1.76
N LEU A 766 -5.05 -18.52 1.95
CA LEU A 766 -5.39 -17.21 2.49
C LEU A 766 -5.05 -17.12 3.98
N ARG A 767 -4.80 -15.91 4.44
CA ARG A 767 -4.85 -15.58 5.87
C ARG A 767 -6.15 -16.07 6.48
N ASP A 768 -6.18 -16.35 7.76
CA ASP A 768 -7.43 -16.72 8.44
C ASP A 768 -8.45 -15.59 8.35
N ILE A 769 -9.66 -15.93 8.00
CA ILE A 769 -10.75 -14.98 7.79
C ILE A 769 -11.81 -15.18 8.87
N TYR A 770 -12.24 -14.07 9.47
CA TYR A 770 -13.43 -14.05 10.32
C TYR A 770 -14.64 -13.54 9.53
N PHE A 771 -15.78 -14.19 9.73
CA PHE A 771 -17.05 -13.74 9.17
C PHE A 771 -18.22 -14.13 10.10
N ALA A 772 -19.05 -13.16 10.43
CA ALA A 772 -20.18 -13.32 11.33
C ALA A 772 -19.82 -14.06 12.64
N GLY A 773 -18.62 -13.79 13.16
CA GLY A 773 -18.07 -14.41 14.37
C GLY A 773 -17.40 -15.76 14.16
N ALA A 774 -17.59 -16.44 13.04
CA ALA A 774 -16.93 -17.70 12.74
C ALA A 774 -15.49 -17.48 12.20
N GLY A 775 -14.58 -18.41 12.49
CA GLY A 775 -13.21 -18.41 11.97
C GLY A 775 -13.02 -19.45 10.87
N LEU A 776 -12.32 -19.08 9.79
CA LEU A 776 -12.19 -19.88 8.58
C LEU A 776 -10.73 -19.99 8.13
N HIS A 777 -10.22 -21.23 7.99
CA HIS A 777 -9.01 -21.54 7.24
C HIS A 777 -9.38 -21.82 5.79
N ILE A 778 -8.76 -21.12 4.84
CA ILE A 778 -9.11 -21.24 3.43
C ILE A 778 -7.86 -21.52 2.60
N THR A 779 -7.92 -22.54 1.75
CA THR A 779 -6.88 -22.83 0.74
C THR A 779 -7.52 -22.98 -0.62
N MET A 780 -6.85 -22.47 -1.64
CA MET A 780 -7.30 -22.50 -3.03
C MET A 780 -6.28 -23.17 -3.93
N ASN A 781 -6.75 -23.92 -4.88
CA ASN A 781 -5.99 -24.34 -6.05
C ASN A 781 -6.77 -23.97 -7.33
N ARG A 782 -6.30 -24.38 -8.50
CA ARG A 782 -6.95 -24.03 -9.77
C ARG A 782 -8.39 -24.50 -9.91
N THR A 783 -8.81 -25.55 -9.19
CA THR A 783 -10.11 -26.18 -9.38
C THR A 783 -11.04 -26.09 -8.18
N HIS A 784 -10.50 -26.00 -7.00
CA HIS A 784 -11.28 -26.05 -5.75
C HIS A 784 -10.75 -25.10 -4.69
N THR A 785 -11.67 -24.58 -3.91
CA THR A 785 -11.43 -23.87 -2.66
C THR A 785 -11.84 -24.76 -1.49
N THR A 786 -10.93 -24.98 -0.56
CA THR A 786 -11.16 -25.78 0.65
C THR A 786 -11.37 -24.83 1.83
N ILE A 787 -12.48 -24.96 2.55
CA ILE A 787 -12.82 -24.13 3.70
C ILE A 787 -12.97 -25.01 4.94
N THR A 788 -12.20 -24.72 5.98
CA THR A 788 -12.30 -25.40 7.28
C THR A 788 -12.71 -24.38 8.35
N ARG A 789 -13.83 -24.65 9.05
CA ARG A 789 -14.28 -23.77 10.14
C ARG A 789 -13.60 -24.16 11.44
N PHE A 790 -12.96 -23.20 12.12
CA PHE A 790 -12.40 -23.37 13.46
C PHE A 790 -13.20 -22.62 14.54
N SER A 791 -12.98 -22.96 15.82
CA SER A 791 -13.64 -22.31 16.94
C SER A 791 -13.05 -20.92 17.21
N THR A 792 -13.91 -19.93 17.38
CA THR A 792 -13.56 -18.57 17.81
C THR A 792 -13.76 -18.33 19.30
N GLU A 793 -14.03 -19.39 20.09
CA GLU A 793 -14.14 -19.30 21.53
C GLU A 793 -12.87 -18.72 22.16
N GLY A 794 -13.02 -17.64 22.92
CA GLY A 794 -11.91 -16.93 23.54
C GLY A 794 -11.18 -15.94 22.65
N VAL A 795 -11.61 -15.72 21.39
CA VAL A 795 -11.06 -14.65 20.53
C VAL A 795 -11.70 -13.31 20.93
N PRO A 796 -10.91 -12.34 21.42
CA PRO A 796 -11.43 -11.03 21.79
C PRO A 796 -12.16 -10.34 20.61
N ALA A 797 -13.17 -9.55 20.92
CA ALA A 797 -13.96 -8.78 19.96
C ALA A 797 -14.86 -9.58 19.02
N LEU A 798 -14.84 -10.92 19.04
CA LEU A 798 -15.73 -11.75 18.23
C LEU A 798 -16.83 -12.40 19.05
N THR A 799 -18.01 -12.53 18.43
CA THR A 799 -19.10 -13.40 18.90
C THR A 799 -19.43 -14.39 17.81
N ASP A 800 -19.58 -15.67 18.14
CA ASP A 800 -19.97 -16.67 17.12
C ASP A 800 -21.49 -16.72 17.01
N LYS A 801 -22.03 -16.09 15.98
CA LYS A 801 -23.46 -16.09 15.63
C LYS A 801 -23.99 -17.51 15.41
N TYR A 802 -23.14 -18.42 14.98
CA TYR A 802 -23.49 -19.80 14.65
C TYR A 802 -23.02 -20.82 15.71
N ALA A 803 -22.64 -20.36 16.94
CA ALA A 803 -22.25 -21.24 18.02
C ALA A 803 -23.26 -22.39 18.20
N GLY A 804 -22.81 -23.64 18.09
CA GLY A 804 -23.64 -24.84 18.14
C GLY A 804 -24.62 -25.02 16.96
N LYS A 805 -24.45 -24.28 15.85
CA LYS A 805 -25.26 -24.39 14.62
C LYS A 805 -24.37 -24.41 13.39
N SER A 806 -24.85 -25.06 12.33
CA SER A 806 -24.23 -25.03 11.01
C SER A 806 -24.29 -23.61 10.41
N MET A 807 -23.19 -23.16 9.82
CA MET A 807 -23.10 -21.87 9.09
C MET A 807 -23.35 -22.11 7.61
N PRO A 808 -24.26 -21.37 6.95
CA PRO A 808 -24.46 -21.46 5.50
C PRO A 808 -23.34 -20.74 4.74
N ILE A 809 -22.95 -21.29 3.60
CA ILE A 809 -22.02 -20.71 2.62
C ILE A 809 -22.73 -20.67 1.29
N GLU A 810 -22.92 -19.49 0.74
CA GLU A 810 -23.47 -19.27 -0.60
C GLU A 810 -22.32 -19.09 -1.60
N VAL A 811 -22.41 -19.78 -2.73
CA VAL A 811 -21.34 -19.82 -3.74
C VAL A 811 -21.90 -19.44 -5.09
N GLY A 812 -21.17 -18.57 -5.81
CA GLY A 812 -21.45 -18.28 -7.20
C GLY A 812 -22.74 -17.47 -7.43
N THR A 813 -22.97 -17.14 -8.70
CA THR A 813 -24.13 -16.36 -9.15
C THR A 813 -25.08 -17.21 -9.98
N PRO A 814 -26.36 -16.83 -10.13
CA PRO A 814 -27.30 -17.53 -10.99
C PRO A 814 -26.76 -17.68 -12.41
N GLY A 815 -26.76 -18.93 -12.93
CA GLY A 815 -26.25 -19.22 -14.28
C GLY A 815 -24.75 -19.56 -14.35
N ASP A 816 -24.02 -19.36 -13.27
CA ASP A 816 -22.66 -19.82 -13.04
C ASP A 816 -22.67 -20.86 -11.91
N ASN A 817 -21.57 -21.20 -11.30
CA ASN A 817 -21.37 -22.25 -10.27
C ASN A 817 -22.23 -22.10 -8.98
N GLN A 818 -23.47 -21.62 -9.05
CA GLN A 818 -24.32 -21.37 -7.89
C GLN A 818 -24.56 -22.65 -7.06
N ALA A 819 -24.20 -22.58 -5.78
CA ALA A 819 -24.40 -23.67 -4.82
C ALA A 819 -24.55 -23.13 -3.38
N THR A 820 -25.11 -23.96 -2.49
CA THR A 820 -25.15 -23.67 -1.05
C THR A 820 -24.55 -24.84 -0.29
N PHE A 821 -23.63 -24.52 0.61
CA PHE A 821 -22.98 -25.47 1.52
C PHE A 821 -23.34 -25.10 2.96
N THR A 822 -23.15 -26.04 3.88
CA THR A 822 -23.23 -25.80 5.32
C THR A 822 -21.99 -26.36 5.99
N ILE A 823 -21.48 -25.68 7.03
CA ILE A 823 -20.26 -26.07 7.71
C ILE A 823 -20.40 -25.91 9.24
N ASP A 824 -20.06 -26.97 9.97
CA ASP A 824 -19.95 -26.96 11.43
C ASP A 824 -18.51 -26.69 11.88
N VAL A 825 -18.33 -26.32 13.15
CA VAL A 825 -17.00 -26.17 13.75
C VAL A 825 -16.23 -27.49 13.63
N GLY A 826 -14.99 -27.42 13.12
CA GLY A 826 -14.12 -28.55 12.86
C GLY A 826 -14.39 -29.30 11.56
N GLN A 827 -15.39 -28.91 10.77
CA GLN A 827 -15.67 -29.47 9.46
C GLN A 827 -14.93 -28.75 8.34
N THR A 828 -14.80 -29.44 7.21
CA THR A 828 -14.22 -28.94 5.97
C THR A 828 -15.18 -29.16 4.82
N VAL A 829 -15.34 -28.14 3.97
CA VAL A 829 -16.09 -28.23 2.70
C VAL A 829 -15.17 -27.92 1.53
N TYR A 830 -15.51 -28.50 0.37
CA TYR A 830 -14.81 -28.32 -0.89
C TYR A 830 -15.73 -27.62 -1.88
N VAL A 831 -15.35 -26.41 -2.27
CA VAL A 831 -16.13 -25.55 -3.15
C VAL A 831 -15.46 -25.53 -4.52
N PRO A 832 -16.17 -25.85 -5.63
CA PRO A 832 -15.59 -25.71 -6.96
C PRO A 832 -15.35 -24.23 -7.31
N ASN A 833 -14.19 -23.94 -7.89
CA ASN A 833 -13.89 -22.60 -8.41
C ASN A 833 -14.58 -22.38 -9.76
N ARG A 834 -14.78 -21.11 -10.12
CA ARG A 834 -15.07 -20.75 -11.51
C ARG A 834 -13.84 -21.03 -12.36
N LEU A 835 -14.03 -21.61 -13.53
CA LEU A 835 -12.93 -22.00 -14.43
C LEU A 835 -12.73 -20.98 -15.57
N TYR A 836 -12.72 -19.70 -15.27
CA TYR A 836 -12.59 -18.62 -16.26
C TYR A 836 -11.29 -18.67 -17.07
N PHE A 837 -10.24 -19.27 -16.53
CA PHE A 837 -9.00 -19.45 -17.27
C PHE A 837 -9.15 -20.39 -18.48
N GLU A 838 -10.21 -21.19 -18.54
CA GLU A 838 -10.55 -22.03 -19.68
C GLU A 838 -11.30 -21.26 -20.78
N ASN A 839 -11.79 -20.06 -20.48
CA ASN A 839 -12.53 -19.25 -21.44
C ASN A 839 -11.56 -18.47 -22.35
N ILE A 840 -11.49 -18.87 -23.61
CA ILE A 840 -10.70 -18.20 -24.64
C ILE A 840 -11.51 -17.06 -25.24
N THR A 841 -11.05 -15.80 -25.06
CA THR A 841 -11.77 -14.60 -25.53
C THR A 841 -11.83 -14.47 -27.04
N TYR A 842 -10.81 -14.97 -27.75
CA TYR A 842 -10.80 -15.02 -29.22
C TYR A 842 -10.76 -16.50 -29.68
N ASN A 843 -11.78 -16.94 -30.39
CA ASN A 843 -11.94 -18.35 -30.76
C ASN A 843 -10.70 -18.90 -31.53
N GLY A 844 -10.14 -19.99 -31.01
CA GLY A 844 -8.92 -20.62 -31.55
C GLY A 844 -7.61 -19.98 -31.16
N ASN A 845 -7.60 -19.01 -30.22
CA ASN A 845 -6.38 -18.43 -29.71
C ASN A 845 -5.56 -19.45 -28.91
N ILE A 846 -4.30 -19.70 -29.34
CA ILE A 846 -3.39 -20.64 -28.69
C ILE A 846 -2.42 -19.97 -27.73
N LEU A 847 -2.41 -18.63 -27.68
CA LEU A 847 -1.46 -17.86 -26.85
C LEU A 847 -2.03 -17.46 -25.48
N GLN A 848 -3.34 -17.32 -25.37
CA GLN A 848 -3.96 -16.73 -24.18
C GLN A 848 -3.54 -17.47 -22.91
N CYS A 849 -3.13 -16.73 -21.88
CA CYS A 849 -2.65 -17.20 -20.58
C CYS A 849 -1.38 -18.05 -20.62
N LYS A 850 -0.64 -18.09 -21.70
CA LYS A 850 0.63 -18.82 -21.75
C LYS A 850 1.74 -18.03 -21.05
N HIS A 851 2.78 -18.73 -20.67
CA HIS A 851 3.96 -18.06 -20.11
C HIS A 851 4.64 -17.19 -21.19
N VAL A 852 4.89 -15.94 -20.86
CA VAL A 852 5.53 -14.95 -21.74
C VAL A 852 6.70 -14.31 -21.03
N SER A 853 7.75 -14.00 -21.77
CA SER A 853 8.94 -13.32 -21.24
C SER A 853 9.43 -12.24 -22.22
N SER A 854 10.08 -11.21 -21.70
CA SER A 854 10.83 -10.22 -22.45
C SER A 854 12.18 -10.02 -21.82
N THR A 855 13.22 -9.73 -22.64
CA THR A 855 14.51 -9.25 -22.16
C THR A 855 14.61 -7.73 -22.22
N ASP A 856 13.62 -7.08 -22.81
CA ASP A 856 13.55 -5.64 -22.98
C ASP A 856 12.81 -5.01 -21.78
N ALA A 857 13.29 -3.87 -21.30
CA ALA A 857 12.62 -3.12 -20.26
C ALA A 857 11.27 -2.60 -20.75
N TYR A 858 10.28 -2.61 -19.89
CA TYR A 858 8.92 -2.15 -20.17
C TYR A 858 8.47 -1.03 -19.22
N ALA A 859 7.49 -0.25 -19.64
CA ALA A 859 6.94 0.83 -18.84
C ALA A 859 6.21 0.25 -17.59
N PRO A 860 6.17 0.99 -16.48
CA PRO A 860 5.51 0.54 -15.27
C PRO A 860 4.06 0.10 -15.51
N GLY A 861 3.69 -1.10 -15.04
CA GLY A 861 2.36 -1.66 -15.24
C GLY A 861 2.07 -2.21 -16.63
N GLN A 862 3.00 -2.05 -17.61
CA GLN A 862 2.83 -2.48 -19.01
C GLN A 862 3.57 -3.81 -19.27
N PHE A 863 3.17 -4.84 -18.58
CA PHE A 863 3.83 -6.14 -18.53
C PHE A 863 3.73 -6.93 -19.83
N PRO A 864 4.70 -7.81 -20.17
CA PRO A 864 4.64 -8.68 -21.35
C PRO A 864 3.37 -9.54 -21.43
N GLN A 865 2.87 -10.07 -20.33
CA GLN A 865 1.68 -10.90 -20.25
C GLN A 865 0.39 -10.15 -20.63
N ALA A 866 0.36 -8.85 -20.50
CA ALA A 866 -0.76 -8.02 -20.94
C ALA A 866 -1.06 -8.16 -22.45
N ALA A 867 -0.04 -8.50 -23.25
CA ALA A 867 -0.24 -8.72 -24.68
C ALA A 867 -1.06 -9.98 -25.02
N ILE A 868 -1.29 -10.89 -24.07
CA ILE A 868 -1.95 -12.20 -24.31
C ILE A 868 -2.91 -12.60 -23.19
N ASP A 869 -3.40 -11.64 -22.41
CA ASP A 869 -4.26 -11.91 -21.25
C ASP A 869 -5.76 -11.92 -21.56
N GLY A 870 -6.14 -11.55 -22.78
CA GLY A 870 -7.52 -11.55 -23.24
C GLY A 870 -8.31 -10.30 -22.82
N ALA A 871 -7.63 -9.22 -22.41
CA ALA A 871 -8.25 -7.93 -22.05
C ALA A 871 -7.65 -6.79 -22.88
N ILE A 872 -8.51 -5.91 -23.40
CA ILE A 872 -8.08 -4.71 -24.13
C ILE A 872 -7.73 -3.54 -23.20
N ALA A 873 -7.98 -3.70 -21.92
CA ALA A 873 -7.72 -2.70 -20.89
C ALA A 873 -6.28 -2.73 -20.35
N THR A 874 -5.51 -3.74 -20.72
CA THR A 874 -4.09 -3.92 -20.39
C THR A 874 -3.25 -3.89 -21.66
N ALA A 875 -1.96 -3.56 -21.56
CA ALA A 875 -1.07 -3.57 -22.72
C ALA A 875 0.39 -3.83 -22.32
N TRP A 876 1.14 -4.52 -23.15
CA TRP A 876 2.60 -4.48 -23.10
C TRP A 876 3.13 -3.23 -23.79
N GLN A 877 4.09 -2.53 -23.16
CA GLN A 877 4.77 -1.38 -23.74
C GLN A 877 6.24 -1.36 -23.34
N PRO A 878 7.20 -1.56 -24.25
CA PRO A 878 8.61 -1.36 -23.95
C PRO A 878 8.92 0.12 -23.67
N THR A 879 9.98 0.37 -22.90
CA THR A 879 10.35 1.74 -22.50
C THR A 879 10.83 2.61 -23.66
N SER A 880 11.29 2.01 -24.76
CA SER A 880 11.79 2.75 -25.92
C SER A 880 11.15 2.31 -27.23
N ASN A 881 11.21 3.17 -28.25
CA ASN A 881 10.71 2.89 -29.60
C ASN A 881 11.71 2.09 -30.47
N GLY A 882 12.79 1.55 -29.90
CA GLY A 882 13.71 0.62 -30.56
C GLY A 882 13.04 -0.73 -30.88
N SER A 883 13.86 -1.68 -31.34
CA SER A 883 13.38 -3.06 -31.53
C SER A 883 13.24 -3.73 -30.19
N SER A 884 12.03 -4.24 -29.88
CA SER A 884 11.70 -4.93 -28.63
C SER A 884 10.89 -6.18 -28.93
N SER A 885 10.97 -7.19 -28.06
CA SER A 885 10.30 -8.47 -28.31
C SER A 885 9.76 -9.15 -27.07
N ILE A 886 8.68 -9.90 -27.25
CA ILE A 886 8.16 -10.90 -26.29
C ILE A 886 8.25 -12.31 -26.87
N LEU A 887 8.53 -13.27 -26.00
CA LEU A 887 8.62 -14.68 -26.32
C LEU A 887 7.59 -15.48 -25.51
N ILE A 888 6.70 -16.18 -26.21
CA ILE A 888 5.63 -16.97 -25.63
C ILE A 888 5.99 -18.45 -25.68
N ASP A 889 5.92 -19.14 -24.53
CA ASP A 889 6.20 -20.57 -24.36
C ASP A 889 4.93 -21.43 -24.44
N LEU A 890 4.82 -22.25 -25.44
CA LEU A 890 3.73 -23.21 -25.64
C LEU A 890 4.10 -24.64 -25.19
N SER A 891 5.33 -24.85 -24.69
CA SER A 891 5.84 -26.21 -24.38
C SER A 891 5.05 -26.93 -23.28
N GLN A 892 4.42 -26.19 -22.39
CA GLN A 892 3.61 -26.74 -21.28
C GLN A 892 2.17 -27.10 -21.66
N GLY A 893 1.70 -26.75 -22.85
CA GLY A 893 0.31 -26.96 -23.31
C GLY A 893 0.17 -27.71 -24.65
N GLY A 894 1.28 -28.20 -25.21
CA GLY A 894 1.30 -28.85 -26.51
C GLY A 894 2.12 -28.10 -27.55
N SER A 895 2.22 -28.59 -28.76
CA SER A 895 2.75 -27.91 -29.95
C SER A 895 1.58 -27.60 -30.90
N PHE A 896 1.66 -26.48 -31.61
CA PHE A 896 0.71 -26.20 -32.68
C PHE A 896 1.19 -26.80 -33.99
N GLU A 897 0.26 -27.28 -34.82
CA GLU A 897 0.60 -27.85 -36.14
C GLU A 897 0.23 -26.93 -37.30
N LYS A 898 -0.70 -26.01 -37.11
CA LYS A 898 -1.15 -25.11 -38.17
C LYS A 898 -1.61 -23.77 -37.58
N VAL A 899 -1.15 -22.68 -38.16
CA VAL A 899 -1.59 -21.31 -37.87
C VAL A 899 -2.37 -20.75 -39.04
N SER A 900 -3.55 -20.24 -38.84
CA SER A 900 -4.45 -19.71 -39.87
C SER A 900 -4.55 -18.21 -39.91
N LYS A 901 -4.51 -17.57 -38.74
CA LYS A 901 -4.67 -16.11 -38.62
C LYS A 901 -3.84 -15.55 -37.46
N LEU A 902 -3.45 -14.28 -37.60
CA LEU A 902 -2.96 -13.45 -36.50
C LEU A 902 -3.91 -12.28 -36.36
N TYR A 903 -4.23 -11.94 -35.12
CA TYR A 903 -4.97 -10.74 -34.78
C TYR A 903 -4.15 -9.94 -33.75
N PHE A 904 -4.16 -8.63 -33.88
CA PHE A 904 -3.52 -7.70 -32.97
C PHE A 904 -4.49 -6.58 -32.64
N ASN A 905 -4.55 -6.20 -31.38
CA ASN A 905 -4.98 -4.89 -30.93
C ASN A 905 -3.71 -4.15 -30.40
N TRP A 906 -3.34 -3.10 -31.09
CA TRP A 906 -2.16 -2.30 -30.74
C TRP A 906 -2.45 -1.23 -29.68
N GLY A 907 -3.68 -1.11 -29.22
CA GLY A 907 -4.07 0.00 -28.37
C GLY A 907 -3.94 1.34 -29.07
N SER A 908 -3.52 2.36 -28.34
CA SER A 908 -3.38 3.75 -28.83
C SER A 908 -2.03 4.03 -29.52
N ARG A 909 -1.04 3.13 -29.41
CA ARG A 909 0.36 3.35 -29.88
C ARG A 909 0.86 2.24 -30.80
N PRO A 910 0.31 2.09 -32.02
CA PRO A 910 0.70 1.02 -32.93
C PRO A 910 2.18 1.10 -33.35
N PRO A 911 2.89 -0.03 -33.52
CA PRO A 911 4.28 -0.05 -33.96
C PRO A 911 4.38 0.32 -35.46
N ARG A 912 5.54 0.81 -35.88
CA ARG A 912 5.82 1.04 -37.30
C ARG A 912 6.13 -0.25 -38.05
N ARG A 913 6.71 -1.23 -37.35
CA ARG A 913 7.03 -2.56 -37.88
C ARG A 913 6.69 -3.61 -36.85
N ALA A 914 6.17 -4.74 -37.30
CA ALA A 914 5.97 -5.91 -36.46
C ALA A 914 6.27 -7.19 -37.24
N THR A 915 6.84 -8.16 -36.53
CA THR A 915 7.23 -9.47 -37.08
C THR A 915 6.90 -10.57 -36.08
N VAL A 916 6.26 -11.63 -36.54
CA VAL A 916 6.01 -12.83 -35.74
C VAL A 916 6.87 -13.99 -36.25
N SER A 917 7.61 -14.62 -35.36
CA SER A 917 8.41 -15.79 -35.65
C SER A 917 7.88 -17.01 -34.89
N PHE A 918 7.87 -18.15 -35.55
CA PHE A 918 7.40 -19.43 -35.00
C PHE A 918 8.50 -20.47 -35.05
N GLY A 919 8.54 -21.41 -34.14
CA GLY A 919 9.50 -22.50 -34.20
C GLY A 919 9.94 -23.08 -32.88
N ASN A 920 11.07 -23.75 -32.91
CA ASN A 920 11.78 -24.26 -31.74
C ASN A 920 13.03 -23.39 -31.49
N GLU A 921 13.45 -23.32 -30.24
CA GLU A 921 14.65 -22.57 -29.86
C GLU A 921 15.91 -23.20 -30.45
N THR A 922 16.79 -22.40 -31.04
CA THR A 922 18.05 -22.90 -31.65
C THR A 922 19.31 -22.46 -30.92
N ALA A 923 19.37 -21.25 -30.41
CA ALA A 923 20.44 -20.71 -29.59
C ALA A 923 20.09 -19.27 -29.13
N SER A 924 20.78 -18.78 -28.12
CA SER A 924 20.80 -17.36 -27.82
C SER A 924 21.82 -16.65 -28.68
N ASP A 925 21.52 -15.46 -29.19
CA ASP A 925 22.50 -14.60 -29.86
C ASP A 925 23.50 -13.99 -28.84
N CYS A 926 24.44 -13.18 -29.34
CA CYS A 926 25.47 -12.54 -28.51
C CYS A 926 24.91 -11.50 -27.49
N HIS A 927 23.62 -11.16 -27.60
CA HIS A 927 22.90 -10.29 -26.69
C HIS A 927 21.94 -11.06 -25.77
N GLY A 928 22.00 -12.41 -25.77
CA GLY A 928 21.13 -13.27 -24.98
C GLY A 928 19.72 -13.44 -25.55
N GLN A 929 19.39 -12.84 -26.69
CA GLN A 929 18.08 -13.01 -27.31
C GLN A 929 17.97 -14.39 -27.97
N ARG A 930 16.85 -15.08 -27.67
CA ARG A 930 16.56 -16.40 -28.23
C ARG A 930 16.13 -16.31 -29.69
N GLN A 931 16.78 -17.10 -30.56
CA GLN A 931 16.41 -17.22 -31.97
C GLN A 931 15.57 -18.48 -32.22
N LEU A 932 14.52 -18.35 -33.05
CA LEU A 932 13.67 -19.46 -33.43
C LEU A 932 14.02 -19.96 -34.84
N ASN A 933 14.08 -21.27 -35.05
CA ASN A 933 14.40 -21.90 -36.31
C ASN A 933 13.22 -22.10 -37.26
N GLY A 934 12.18 -21.30 -37.11
CA GLY A 934 10.92 -21.46 -37.78
C GLY A 934 10.61 -20.40 -38.85
N LYS A 935 9.35 -20.27 -39.17
CA LYS A 935 8.84 -19.31 -40.15
C LYS A 935 8.65 -17.93 -39.55
N VAL A 936 8.82 -16.92 -40.39
CA VAL A 936 8.69 -15.49 -40.06
C VAL A 936 7.56 -14.87 -40.88
N VAL A 937 6.64 -14.18 -40.20
CA VAL A 937 5.57 -13.41 -40.81
C VAL A 937 5.80 -11.92 -40.54
N ARG A 938 5.89 -11.12 -41.60
CA ARG A 938 5.84 -9.67 -41.48
C ARG A 938 4.37 -9.25 -41.37
N VAL A 939 4.06 -8.46 -40.35
CA VAL A 939 2.72 -7.96 -40.07
C VAL A 939 2.53 -6.62 -40.77
N PRO A 940 1.56 -6.49 -41.70
CA PRO A 940 1.22 -5.22 -42.30
C PRO A 940 0.41 -4.40 -41.28
N VAL A 941 1.09 -3.68 -40.39
CA VAL A 941 0.45 -2.91 -39.33
C VAL A 941 -0.53 -1.90 -39.92
N THR A 942 -1.79 -2.03 -39.56
CA THR A 942 -2.83 -1.08 -39.95
C THR A 942 -2.91 0.01 -38.91
N VAL A 943 -2.81 1.25 -39.34
CA VAL A 943 -2.93 2.42 -38.46
C VAL A 943 -4.20 3.17 -38.86
N LYS A 944 -5.13 3.30 -37.93
CA LYS A 944 -6.19 4.29 -38.07
C LYS A 944 -5.53 5.66 -37.89
N PRO A 945 -5.76 6.62 -38.82
CA PRO A 945 -5.16 7.96 -38.76
C PRO A 945 -5.44 8.67 -37.45
N ASN A 946 -6.55 8.33 -36.84
CA ASN A 946 -7.05 8.89 -35.61
C ASN A 946 -7.07 7.79 -34.56
N ASP A 947 -6.46 8.05 -33.42
CA ASP A 947 -6.64 7.27 -32.20
C ASP A 947 -8.13 7.16 -31.89
N PRO A 948 -8.65 6.07 -31.27
CA PRO A 948 -10.02 6.01 -30.76
C PRO A 948 -10.41 7.19 -29.87
N PHE A 949 -9.45 7.96 -29.41
CA PHE A 949 -9.60 9.19 -28.63
C PHE A 949 -9.10 10.43 -29.38
N ASP A 950 -9.32 10.50 -30.71
CA ASP A 950 -8.95 11.70 -31.44
C ASP A 950 -9.72 12.94 -30.94
N ALA A 951 -9.11 14.11 -31.13
CA ALA A 951 -9.70 15.37 -30.68
C ALA A 951 -11.11 15.64 -31.27
N ALA A 952 -11.42 15.09 -32.46
CA ALA A 952 -12.74 15.25 -33.09
C ALA A 952 -13.79 14.31 -32.45
N GLU A 953 -13.42 13.11 -32.08
CA GLU A 953 -14.28 12.19 -31.31
C GLU A 953 -14.45 12.65 -29.85
N ALA A 954 -13.39 13.13 -29.20
CA ALA A 954 -13.47 13.75 -27.90
C ALA A 954 -14.37 14.98 -27.88
N ALA A 955 -14.24 15.86 -28.88
CA ALA A 955 -15.08 17.05 -29.04
C ALA A 955 -16.54 16.72 -29.39
N ALA A 956 -16.86 15.51 -29.81
CA ALA A 956 -18.23 15.10 -30.15
C ALA A 956 -19.11 14.83 -28.91
N ALA A 957 -18.60 14.97 -27.71
CA ALA A 957 -19.30 14.75 -26.43
C ALA A 957 -20.07 13.41 -26.33
N VAL A 958 -19.61 12.39 -27.05
CA VAL A 958 -20.24 11.07 -27.08
C VAL A 958 -19.30 10.06 -26.51
N VAL A 959 -19.61 9.56 -25.32
CA VAL A 959 -18.85 8.49 -24.65
C VAL A 959 -19.01 7.18 -25.42
N LYS A 960 -17.90 6.55 -25.77
CA LYS A 960 -17.86 5.31 -26.56
C LYS A 960 -16.91 4.29 -25.95
N PRO A 961 -17.17 2.97 -26.13
CA PRO A 961 -16.23 1.92 -25.74
C PRO A 961 -14.87 2.08 -26.40
N TYR A 962 -13.83 1.69 -25.67
CA TYR A 962 -12.48 1.65 -26.21
C TYR A 962 -12.35 0.57 -27.29
N VAL A 963 -11.73 0.87 -28.41
CA VAL A 963 -11.57 -0.06 -29.55
C VAL A 963 -10.11 -0.36 -29.88
N GLY A 964 -9.18 0.58 -29.74
CA GLY A 964 -7.78 0.43 -30.14
C GLY A 964 -7.55 0.36 -31.67
N ASN A 965 -6.32 0.12 -32.06
CA ASN A 965 -5.89 -0.07 -33.45
C ASN A 965 -5.76 -1.56 -33.77
N GLU A 966 -6.56 -2.08 -34.67
CA GLU A 966 -6.60 -3.51 -34.99
C GLU A 966 -5.90 -3.86 -36.29
N THR A 967 -5.21 -5.02 -36.32
CA THR A 967 -4.62 -5.60 -37.52
C THR A 967 -4.97 -7.09 -37.58
N LEU A 968 -5.57 -7.53 -38.69
CA LEU A 968 -5.86 -8.93 -38.97
C LEU A 968 -5.02 -9.42 -40.16
N VAL A 969 -4.30 -10.53 -39.96
CA VAL A 969 -3.43 -11.14 -40.98
C VAL A 969 -3.86 -12.59 -41.23
N SER A 970 -4.21 -12.91 -42.46
CA SER A 970 -4.38 -14.31 -42.89
C SER A 970 -3.02 -14.93 -43.16
N VAL A 971 -2.77 -16.07 -42.57
CA VAL A 971 -1.50 -16.82 -42.79
C VAL A 971 -1.77 -17.93 -43.79
N PRO A 972 -1.06 -17.94 -44.94
CA PRO A 972 -1.26 -18.97 -45.96
C PRO A 972 -0.97 -20.38 -45.44
N GLY A 973 -1.83 -21.35 -45.78
CA GLY A 973 -1.99 -22.68 -45.26
C GLY A 973 -0.83 -23.66 -45.35
N GLU A 974 0.34 -23.31 -44.81
CA GLU A 974 1.41 -24.28 -44.56
C GLU A 974 1.38 -24.76 -43.12
N ALA A 975 1.65 -26.04 -42.89
CA ALA A 975 1.78 -26.60 -41.55
C ALA A 975 2.98 -25.96 -40.84
N TRP A 976 2.75 -25.35 -39.70
CA TRP A 976 3.77 -24.74 -38.85
C TRP A 976 3.76 -25.43 -37.49
N SER A 977 4.84 -26.04 -37.13
CA SER A 977 4.97 -26.68 -35.84
C SER A 977 6.05 -25.97 -35.00
N GLY A 978 5.80 -25.89 -33.71
CA GLY A 978 6.77 -25.27 -32.80
C GLY A 978 6.26 -25.18 -31.38
N LYS A 979 7.14 -24.87 -30.48
CA LYS A 979 6.86 -24.69 -29.05
C LYS A 979 6.93 -23.23 -28.60
N TRP A 980 7.36 -22.35 -29.55
CA TRP A 980 7.60 -20.94 -29.23
C TRP A 980 7.02 -20.02 -30.30
N VAL A 981 6.48 -18.89 -29.83
CA VAL A 981 6.07 -17.77 -30.66
C VAL A 981 6.78 -16.52 -30.17
N LYS A 982 7.46 -15.79 -31.07
CA LYS A 982 8.12 -14.51 -30.78
C LYS A 982 7.42 -13.40 -31.53
N LEU A 983 6.98 -12.35 -30.85
CA LEU A 983 6.57 -11.08 -31.44
C LEU A 983 7.71 -10.07 -31.26
N GLU A 984 8.10 -9.43 -32.36
CA GLU A 984 9.08 -8.33 -32.38
C GLU A 984 8.41 -7.09 -32.99
N ILE A 985 8.52 -5.95 -32.30
CA ILE A 985 7.98 -4.65 -32.71
C ILE A 985 9.10 -3.61 -32.77
N GLU A 986 8.95 -2.61 -33.63
CA GLU A 986 9.91 -1.53 -33.80
C GLU A 986 9.21 -0.23 -34.21
N GLY A 987 9.64 0.89 -33.59
CA GLY A 987 9.09 2.23 -33.84
C GLY A 987 7.67 2.38 -33.30
N CYS A 988 7.20 3.61 -33.25
CA CYS A 988 5.83 3.93 -32.81
C CYS A 988 5.25 5.00 -33.73
N TRP A 989 4.01 4.84 -34.21
CA TRP A 989 3.31 5.83 -35.03
C TRP A 989 2.80 7.03 -34.23
N ALA A 990 2.55 6.83 -32.93
CA ALA A 990 2.04 7.88 -32.05
C ALA A 990 3.13 8.85 -31.56
N ASN A 991 4.42 8.55 -31.81
CA ASN A 991 5.50 9.42 -31.35
C ASN A 991 5.56 10.72 -32.16
N GLY A 992 5.42 11.85 -31.48
CA GLY A 992 5.78 13.16 -31.98
C GLY A 992 7.28 13.43 -31.92
N ASP A 993 7.71 14.65 -32.24
CA ASP A 993 9.10 15.09 -32.15
C ASP A 993 9.59 14.98 -30.69
N GLY A 994 10.62 14.13 -30.47
CA GLY A 994 11.25 13.92 -29.15
C GLY A 994 10.55 12.90 -28.24
N ASP A 995 9.45 12.27 -28.65
CA ASP A 995 8.85 11.15 -27.92
C ASP A 995 9.52 9.82 -28.34
N GLU A 996 10.21 9.18 -27.40
CA GLU A 996 10.92 7.91 -27.61
C GLU A 996 10.20 6.71 -26.98
N LYS A 997 8.97 6.88 -26.44
CA LYS A 997 8.20 5.80 -25.83
C LYS A 997 7.90 4.69 -26.85
N GLY A 998 7.91 3.44 -26.38
CA GLY A 998 7.61 2.27 -27.15
C GLY A 998 6.15 2.21 -27.64
N ALA A 999 5.93 1.34 -28.63
CA ALA A 999 4.59 1.00 -29.09
C ALA A 999 3.90 0.07 -28.07
N THR A 1000 2.57 0.05 -28.06
CA THR A 1000 1.76 -0.83 -27.22
C THR A 1000 1.28 -2.08 -27.96
N VAL A 1001 1.03 -3.16 -27.22
CA VAL A 1001 0.32 -4.36 -27.67
C VAL A 1001 -0.71 -4.72 -26.60
N ALA A 1002 -1.96 -4.36 -26.83
CA ALA A 1002 -3.06 -4.66 -25.92
C ALA A 1002 -3.53 -6.12 -26.08
N GLU A 1003 -3.51 -6.67 -27.31
CA GLU A 1003 -3.84 -8.08 -27.51
C GLU A 1003 -3.08 -8.63 -28.72
N PHE A 1004 -2.47 -9.80 -28.56
CA PHE A 1004 -1.83 -10.59 -29.60
C PHE A 1004 -2.41 -11.99 -29.63
N VAL A 1005 -3.07 -12.33 -30.73
CA VAL A 1005 -3.75 -13.60 -30.94
C VAL A 1005 -3.10 -14.37 -32.08
N VAL A 1006 -2.87 -15.65 -31.85
CA VAL A 1006 -2.54 -16.61 -32.88
C VAL A 1006 -3.64 -17.68 -32.95
N VAL A 1007 -4.35 -17.73 -34.09
CA VAL A 1007 -5.39 -18.75 -34.31
C VAL A 1007 -4.71 -19.97 -34.90
N GLY A 1008 -4.74 -21.06 -34.14
CA GLY A 1008 -4.17 -22.33 -34.51
C GLY A 1008 -5.20 -23.47 -34.48
N ASP A 1009 -4.93 -24.55 -35.22
CA ASP A 1009 -5.63 -25.80 -35.04
C ASP A 1009 -4.98 -26.48 -33.80
N GLY A 1010 -5.42 -26.09 -32.60
CA GLY A 1010 -5.00 -26.73 -31.35
C GLY A 1010 -5.96 -27.87 -31.00
N ASN A 1011 -5.39 -28.99 -30.52
CA ASN A 1011 -6.18 -30.05 -29.89
C ASN A 1011 -6.63 -29.63 -28.49
#